data_64a8b18281eca9f824054454a069d3a5
#
_entry.id   64a8b18281eca9f824054454a069d3a5
#
_cell.length_a   1.000
_cell.length_b   1.000
_cell.length_c   1.000
_cell.angle_alpha   90.00
_cell.angle_beta   90.00
_cell.angle_gamma   90.00
#
_symmetry.space_group_name_H-M   'P 1'
#
loop_
_entity.id
_entity.type
_entity.pdbx_description
1 polymer ?
#
loop_
_entity_poly.entity_id
_entity_poly.type
_entity_poly.pdbx_seq_one_letter_code
_entity_poly.pdbx_strand_id
1 'polypeptide(L)'
;MTKVADLSHIRELMKKRKERANEFNSIKHVDLQDNGTRNSPIKQFLLQKAWKYVIIAAWFVASLFFFGYLLNRGNTDLTKEMSPASLPVICVRENGHDFNRMFGYTTEMDYSVIRDGITPLQTGRKLNVRVYKMGEKINNISYELRSIDKERFVEEGDVTTYTQTSEYMDLSFTFKDIISEKTDYSLKIILTLENDRKAYYYARIFEDDTLNFSEKLDYVYYFNDCTFDKETAQDEIGKYMESNSSGDNTNFSHVNIHSSMDQVTWGSLEVKRVDEPVCTVGEIDSKNALMKLEYTVSALTGEEERLYSVTEYYRFIKGSDRMYLLSFDRYMNTILYADKGVVYKDKLMLGIMPSDFEHAESKDGNTYAFVNNNALFVVNSEQNTFGTAYSFYDKDNDDDRCLNPDHDIKIVSIDESGNVIFYTYGYFNRGDYEGKCGIHLFEYNSKTNVVEEKLFIECDKPYEIIKEDLEKLAYANLLGEFYFYFDQKIYKANIAEQQIETIVENLNNENLYVCANNSMCAWVSKEDSIGVLQMTFLRMDTSERYTIDAKGGERIKALGFMGEDLIYGDAKIDDIYENVYGEKIVPMYNLNIINKFKEILKKYSEENIYVTGCRINDNLITLMRDTKDENGSLVSAPPDSIVNSLMEKTYKNNSEVIATENLKKIVQVTLKREMDNKKIKFKTPKTEMYEGKREVLLNTDSENIFYAYSLNECLGEFTDLSKAIKTADENYGTVIDCDGHYAWKKETYASTNQIMKIVETSEINDDTSSLERCIETILEYEGFSLDVKKNLSEGMNPGDIIEKNVPYSKGLDLKNSSSDEIKYYLNKDIPVIAMAGDNTVLVVGYSDKVYVWLNPRSGNLMKVNVDEAETFYENNGYHFVTYMKWDS
;
A
#
# COMPACT_ATOMS: atom_id res chain seq x y z
N MET A 1 -39.53 -2.72 13.95
CA MET A 1 -39.94 -2.56 15.37
C MET A 1 -38.82 -3.06 16.23
N THR A 2 -37.98 -2.15 16.65
CA THR A 2 -36.71 -2.31 17.31
C THR A 2 -36.86 -2.81 18.75
N LYS A 3 -36.20 -3.90 19.11
CA LYS A 3 -36.02 -4.29 20.53
C LYS A 3 -34.71 -3.70 21.02
N VAL A 4 -34.83 -2.65 21.82
CA VAL A 4 -33.75 -2.09 22.65
C VAL A 4 -33.35 -3.16 23.66
N ALA A 5 -32.08 -3.55 23.67
CA ALA A 5 -31.51 -4.43 24.67
C ALA A 5 -31.50 -3.75 26.03
N ASP A 6 -32.02 -4.44 27.02
CA ASP A 6 -32.38 -3.93 28.34
C ASP A 6 -31.15 -3.77 29.26
N LEU A 7 -30.69 -2.54 29.37
CA LEU A 7 -29.68 -2.08 30.32
C LEU A 7 -30.04 -2.30 31.80
N SER A 8 -31.21 -2.88 32.12
CA SER A 8 -31.66 -3.17 33.48
C SER A 8 -30.86 -4.25 34.15
N HIS A 9 -30.35 -5.22 33.41
CA HIS A 9 -29.61 -6.37 33.97
C HIS A 9 -28.21 -5.99 34.48
N ILE A 10 -27.55 -5.08 33.81
CA ILE A 10 -26.22 -4.60 34.22
C ILE A 10 -26.31 -3.71 35.48
N ARG A 11 -27.35 -2.91 35.59
CA ARG A 11 -27.61 -2.10 36.83
C ARG A 11 -27.90 -2.97 38.06
N GLU A 12 -28.56 -4.10 37.87
CA GLU A 12 -28.88 -5.03 38.97
C GLU A 12 -27.61 -5.78 39.46
N LEU A 13 -26.69 -6.13 38.57
CA LEU A 13 -25.40 -6.74 38.93
C LEU A 13 -24.48 -5.77 39.69
N MET A 14 -24.46 -4.51 39.29
CA MET A 14 -23.71 -3.48 40.05
C MET A 14 -24.30 -3.18 41.42
N LYS A 15 -25.62 -3.26 41.55
CA LYS A 15 -26.30 -3.05 42.85
C LYS A 15 -25.98 -4.20 43.84
N LYS A 16 -25.98 -5.45 43.38
CA LYS A 16 -25.60 -6.63 44.20
C LYS A 16 -24.14 -6.62 44.61
N ARG A 17 -23.24 -6.02 43.81
CA ARG A 17 -21.82 -5.87 44.18
C ARG A 17 -21.60 -4.80 45.24
N LYS A 18 -22.37 -3.72 45.24
CA LYS A 18 -22.35 -2.67 46.28
C LYS A 18 -22.95 -3.13 47.61
N GLU A 19 -23.98 -3.98 47.57
CA GLU A 19 -24.60 -4.53 48.80
C GLU A 19 -23.68 -5.53 49.50
N ARG A 20 -22.94 -6.38 48.81
CA ARG A 20 -21.91 -7.28 49.37
C ARG A 20 -20.71 -6.56 50.00
N ALA A 21 -20.35 -5.38 49.49
CA ALA A 21 -19.29 -4.55 50.05
C ALA A 21 -19.71 -3.86 51.38
N ASN A 22 -21.02 -3.59 51.55
CA ASN A 22 -21.54 -3.02 52.79
C ASN A 22 -21.77 -4.07 53.90
N GLU A 23 -22.03 -5.32 53.56
CA GLU A 23 -22.12 -6.40 54.55
C GLU A 23 -20.77 -6.76 55.20
N PHE A 24 -19.64 -6.54 54.51
CA PHE A 24 -18.30 -6.82 55.06
C PHE A 24 -17.83 -5.74 56.07
N ASN A 25 -18.46 -4.57 56.12
CA ASN A 25 -18.10 -3.50 57.04
C ASN A 25 -18.96 -3.44 58.34
N SER A 26 -19.93 -4.34 58.48
CA SER A 26 -20.83 -4.33 59.66
C SER A 26 -20.47 -5.33 60.77
N ILE A 27 -19.35 -6.04 60.65
CA ILE A 27 -18.91 -6.98 61.71
C ILE A 27 -17.63 -6.45 62.35
N LYS A 28 -17.73 -5.36 63.08
CA LYS A 28 -16.75 -4.97 64.14
C LYS A 28 -17.36 -3.99 65.13
N HIS A 29 -18.18 -4.45 66.01
CA HIS A 29 -18.35 -3.87 67.34
C HIS A 29 -18.90 -4.96 68.23
N VAL A 30 -18.03 -5.62 69.01
CA VAL A 30 -18.37 -6.35 70.20
C VAL A 30 -17.62 -5.69 71.36
N ASP A 31 -18.37 -5.07 72.21
CA ASP A 31 -17.91 -4.52 73.53
C ASP A 31 -17.36 -5.64 74.38
N LEU A 32 -16.15 -5.50 74.90
CA LEU A 32 -15.61 -6.26 75.96
C LEU A 32 -15.48 -5.38 77.20
N GLN A 33 -16.38 -5.65 78.17
CA GLN A 33 -16.31 -5.06 79.51
C GLN A 33 -15.06 -5.54 80.25
N ASP A 34 -14.52 -4.63 80.96
CA ASP A 34 -13.38 -4.64 81.84
C ASP A 34 -13.54 -5.65 82.99
N ASN A 35 -12.52 -6.49 83.26
CA ASN A 35 -12.30 -7.07 84.60
C ASN A 35 -10.79 -7.17 84.83
N GLY A 36 -10.34 -6.34 85.76
CA GLY A 36 -8.93 -6.25 86.11
C GLY A 36 -8.37 -7.57 86.75
N THR A 37 -7.18 -7.91 86.37
CA THR A 37 -6.27 -8.67 87.27
C THR A 37 -4.80 -8.47 86.88
N ARG A 38 -4.04 -8.01 87.85
CA ARG A 38 -2.59 -8.06 88.12
C ARG A 38 -1.64 -8.36 86.98
N ASN A 39 -0.82 -7.39 86.61
CA ASN A 39 0.38 -7.47 85.76
C ASN A 39 1.43 -8.41 86.44
N SER A 40 1.79 -9.52 85.85
CA SER A 40 2.94 -10.33 86.19
C SER A 40 4.21 -9.83 85.48
N PRO A 41 5.38 -9.77 86.08
CA PRO A 41 6.65 -9.25 85.52
C PRO A 41 7.12 -10.02 84.27
N ILE A 42 6.61 -11.21 84.07
CA ILE A 42 6.89 -11.98 82.82
C ILE A 42 6.24 -11.42 81.60
N LYS A 43 5.03 -10.78 81.68
CA LYS A 43 4.40 -10.10 80.52
C LYS A 43 5.15 -8.88 80.07
N GLN A 44 5.75 -8.11 81.04
CA GLN A 44 6.54 -6.94 80.65
C GLN A 44 7.86 -7.32 79.94
N PHE A 45 8.49 -8.46 80.40
CA PHE A 45 9.73 -8.93 79.76
C PHE A 45 9.48 -9.52 78.37
N LEU A 46 8.38 -10.19 78.08
CA LEU A 46 7.93 -10.69 76.82
C LEU A 46 7.50 -9.56 75.88
N LEU A 47 6.82 -8.53 76.39
CA LEU A 47 6.47 -7.34 75.61
C LEU A 47 7.73 -6.53 75.16
N GLN A 48 8.76 -6.40 76.05
CA GLN A 48 10.03 -5.72 75.70
C GLN A 48 10.82 -6.49 74.65
N LYS A 49 10.81 -7.84 74.68
CA LYS A 49 11.40 -8.62 73.58
C LYS A 49 10.59 -8.53 72.30
N ALA A 50 9.28 -8.56 72.32
CA ALA A 50 8.41 -8.41 71.18
C ALA A 50 8.59 -7.05 70.52
N TRP A 51 8.72 -5.97 71.29
CA TRP A 51 9.00 -4.63 70.79
C TRP A 51 10.33 -4.55 70.04
N LYS A 52 11.38 -5.27 70.48
CA LYS A 52 12.64 -5.32 69.71
C LYS A 52 12.47 -5.97 68.31
N TYR A 53 11.69 -7.04 68.23
CA TYR A 53 11.41 -7.64 66.92
C TYR A 53 10.53 -6.78 66.03
N VAL A 54 9.58 -6.07 66.60
CA VAL A 54 8.75 -5.07 65.89
C VAL A 54 9.61 -3.91 65.38
N ILE A 55 10.56 -3.40 66.17
CA ILE A 55 11.50 -2.36 65.78
C ILE A 55 12.44 -2.88 64.65
N ILE A 56 12.95 -4.09 64.79
CA ILE A 56 13.79 -4.70 63.76
C ILE A 56 13.00 -4.90 62.45
N ALA A 57 11.77 -5.39 62.52
CA ALA A 57 10.89 -5.52 61.36
C ALA A 57 10.56 -4.16 60.72
N ALA A 58 10.30 -3.14 61.55
CA ALA A 58 10.06 -1.78 61.07
C ALA A 58 11.30 -1.19 60.40
N TRP A 59 12.51 -1.40 60.97
CA TRP A 59 13.76 -1.00 60.32
C TRP A 59 14.07 -1.78 59.04
N PHE A 60 13.74 -3.08 59.00
CA PHE A 60 13.87 -3.88 57.78
C PHE A 60 12.95 -3.36 56.68
N VAL A 61 11.70 -3.11 56.98
CA VAL A 61 10.72 -2.54 56.06
C VAL A 61 11.17 -1.12 55.61
N ALA A 62 11.60 -0.28 56.57
CA ALA A 62 12.12 1.06 56.26
C ALA A 62 13.37 1.01 55.36
N SER A 63 14.28 0.03 55.63
CA SER A 63 15.45 -0.15 54.76
C SER A 63 15.09 -0.67 53.35
N LEU A 64 14.09 -1.56 53.26
CA LEU A 64 13.56 -1.99 51.96
C LEU A 64 12.99 -0.80 51.16
N PHE A 65 12.21 0.05 51.79
CA PHE A 65 11.71 1.29 51.14
C PHE A 65 12.86 2.26 50.82
N PHE A 66 13.82 2.42 51.73
CA PHE A 66 14.95 3.33 51.49
C PHE A 66 15.86 2.85 50.37
N PHE A 67 16.21 1.56 50.36
CA PHE A 67 17.01 0.98 49.28
C PHE A 67 16.20 0.87 47.98
N GLY A 68 14.90 0.56 48.06
CA GLY A 68 13.99 0.62 46.90
C GLY A 68 13.93 2.03 46.28
N TYR A 69 13.83 3.05 47.15
CA TYR A 69 13.89 4.44 46.71
C TYR A 69 15.26 4.83 46.09
N LEU A 70 16.37 4.42 46.74
CA LEU A 70 17.73 4.68 46.23
C LEU A 70 18.02 3.95 44.91
N LEU A 71 17.57 2.70 44.77
CA LEU A 71 17.73 1.91 43.55
C LEU A 71 16.85 2.39 42.40
N ASN A 72 15.68 2.94 42.71
CA ASN A 72 14.77 3.52 41.73
C ASN A 72 14.97 5.04 41.53
N ARG A 73 15.94 5.66 42.22
CA ARG A 73 16.21 7.08 42.09
C ARG A 73 16.92 7.35 40.76
N GLY A 74 16.11 7.70 39.74
CA GLY A 74 16.54 7.94 38.37
C GLY A 74 15.92 6.98 37.35
N ASN A 75 15.22 5.93 37.78
CA ASN A 75 14.34 5.17 36.89
C ASN A 75 12.97 5.85 36.89
N THR A 76 12.76 6.78 35.99
CA THR A 76 11.41 7.16 35.58
C THR A 76 10.88 5.97 34.77
N ASP A 77 9.73 5.45 35.19
CA ASP A 77 8.98 4.47 34.39
C ASP A 77 8.43 5.24 33.19
N LEU A 78 9.04 5.05 32.03
CA LEU A 78 8.67 5.68 30.77
C LEU A 78 7.66 4.84 29.98
N THR A 79 7.19 3.71 30.54
CA THR A 79 6.19 2.90 29.85
C THR A 79 4.80 3.52 29.94
N LYS A 80 4.07 3.53 28.84
CA LYS A 80 2.67 3.96 28.76
C LYS A 80 1.84 3.02 27.88
N GLU A 81 0.55 3.09 28.05
CA GLU A 81 -0.41 2.51 27.13
C GLU A 81 -0.62 3.46 25.94
N MET A 82 -0.80 2.89 24.73
CA MET A 82 -1.08 3.69 23.53
C MET A 82 -2.39 4.47 23.75
N SER A 83 -2.34 5.77 23.53
CA SER A 83 -3.51 6.65 23.65
C SER A 83 -4.62 6.22 22.69
N PRO A 84 -5.91 6.30 23.06
CA PRO A 84 -7.01 6.00 22.16
C PRO A 84 -7.05 6.99 20.98
N ALA A 85 -7.71 6.59 19.89
CA ALA A 85 -7.97 7.48 18.76
C ALA A 85 -8.82 8.68 19.21
N SER A 86 -8.52 9.85 18.69
CA SER A 86 -9.14 11.11 19.07
C SER A 86 -9.72 11.92 17.90
N LEU A 87 -9.29 11.67 16.67
CA LEU A 87 -9.73 12.46 15.53
C LEU A 87 -11.16 12.08 15.08
N PRO A 88 -12.00 13.05 14.69
CA PRO A 88 -13.27 12.81 14.03
C PRO A 88 -13.10 12.03 12.72
N VAL A 89 -14.18 11.40 12.25
CA VAL A 89 -14.25 10.74 10.94
C VAL A 89 -15.23 11.48 10.05
N ILE A 90 -14.91 11.63 8.78
CA ILE A 90 -15.78 12.27 7.79
C ILE A 90 -16.21 11.24 6.74
N CYS A 91 -17.49 11.22 6.40
CA CYS A 91 -18.02 10.44 5.28
C CYS A 91 -18.81 11.34 4.34
N VAL A 92 -18.75 11.06 3.06
CA VAL A 92 -19.67 11.66 2.08
C VAL A 92 -21.00 10.90 2.11
N ARG A 93 -22.12 11.57 1.79
CA ARG A 93 -23.46 10.98 1.86
C ARG A 93 -24.25 11.09 0.57
N GLU A 94 -24.78 9.95 0.10
CA GLU A 94 -25.69 9.86 -1.03
C GLU A 94 -26.77 8.81 -0.77
N ASN A 95 -28.04 9.12 -1.05
CA ASN A 95 -29.20 8.22 -0.90
C ASN A 95 -29.32 7.51 0.47
N GLY A 96 -28.78 8.12 1.54
CA GLY A 96 -28.78 7.53 2.89
C GLY A 96 -27.57 6.67 3.19
N HIS A 97 -26.71 6.37 2.22
CA HIS A 97 -25.46 5.64 2.39
C HIS A 97 -24.31 6.59 2.72
N ASP A 98 -23.42 6.14 3.57
CA ASP A 98 -22.12 6.76 3.81
C ASP A 98 -21.10 6.13 2.87
N PHE A 99 -20.27 6.93 2.21
CA PHE A 99 -19.24 6.47 1.30
C PHE A 99 -18.02 7.38 1.36
N ASN A 100 -16.89 6.96 0.80
CA ASN A 100 -15.61 7.67 0.83
C ASN A 100 -15.30 8.18 2.25
N ARG A 101 -15.08 7.25 3.17
CA ARG A 101 -14.67 7.55 4.55
C ARG A 101 -13.30 8.20 4.53
N MET A 102 -13.16 9.32 5.23
CA MET A 102 -11.91 10.07 5.36
C MET A 102 -11.46 10.07 6.82
N PHE A 103 -10.21 9.74 7.04
CA PHE A 103 -9.54 9.87 8.33
C PHE A 103 -8.76 11.19 8.40
N GLY A 104 -8.64 11.75 9.60
CA GLY A 104 -8.04 13.06 9.79
C GLY A 104 -6.52 13.01 9.88
N TYR A 105 -5.85 13.93 9.20
CA TYR A 105 -4.40 14.13 9.33
C TYR A 105 -4.12 15.29 10.29
N THR A 106 -3.07 15.17 11.10
CA THR A 106 -2.62 16.23 12.01
C THR A 106 -1.56 17.15 11.40
N THR A 107 -1.01 16.74 10.26
CA THR A 107 -0.09 17.50 9.40
C THR A 107 -0.69 17.62 7.99
N GLU A 108 -0.30 18.64 7.24
CA GLU A 108 -0.74 18.76 5.86
C GLU A 108 -0.02 17.73 4.99
N MET A 109 -0.78 17.05 4.11
CA MET A 109 -0.30 15.98 3.23
C MET A 109 -0.11 16.48 1.81
N ASP A 110 0.69 15.76 1.03
CA ASP A 110 0.75 15.94 -0.41
C ASP A 110 -0.51 15.36 -1.07
N TYR A 111 -1.53 16.19 -1.24
CA TYR A 111 -2.81 15.74 -1.77
C TYR A 111 -2.83 15.48 -3.28
N SER A 112 -1.81 15.89 -4.03
CA SER A 112 -1.73 15.62 -5.48
C SER A 112 -1.67 14.13 -5.80
N VAL A 113 -1.10 13.35 -4.91
CA VAL A 113 -0.91 11.90 -5.04
C VAL A 113 -1.86 11.07 -4.16
N ILE A 114 -2.74 11.70 -3.37
CA ILE A 114 -3.79 10.99 -2.61
C ILE A 114 -4.88 10.50 -3.57
N ARG A 115 -5.08 9.18 -3.63
CA ARG A 115 -6.05 8.53 -4.53
C ARG A 115 -7.02 7.60 -3.80
N ASP A 116 -7.30 7.89 -2.51
CA ASP A 116 -8.17 7.07 -1.66
C ASP A 116 -9.58 6.88 -2.22
N GLY A 117 -10.07 7.86 -2.96
CA GLY A 117 -11.36 7.75 -3.63
C GLY A 117 -11.66 8.96 -4.49
N ILE A 118 -12.63 8.81 -5.42
CA ILE A 118 -13.18 9.92 -6.17
C ILE A 118 -14.62 10.20 -5.71
N THR A 119 -14.94 11.47 -5.53
CA THR A 119 -16.24 11.89 -4.98
C THR A 119 -17.01 12.69 -6.04
N PRO A 120 -17.99 12.08 -6.72
CA PRO A 120 -18.86 12.79 -7.64
C PRO A 120 -19.71 13.83 -6.90
N LEU A 121 -19.79 15.03 -7.45
CA LEU A 121 -20.69 16.07 -6.95
C LEU A 121 -22.13 15.76 -7.38
N GLN A 122 -23.08 16.09 -6.51
CA GLN A 122 -24.49 16.05 -6.83
C GLN A 122 -24.86 17.21 -7.77
N THR A 123 -26.00 17.07 -8.47
CA THR A 123 -26.54 18.10 -9.35
C THR A 123 -26.54 19.50 -8.68
N GLY A 124 -25.97 20.47 -9.37
CA GLY A 124 -25.79 21.83 -8.87
C GLY A 124 -24.58 21.98 -7.94
N ARG A 125 -23.55 21.16 -8.13
CA ARG A 125 -22.25 21.21 -7.44
C ARG A 125 -22.38 21.09 -5.92
N LYS A 126 -23.26 20.21 -5.47
CA LYS A 126 -23.48 19.97 -4.04
C LYS A 126 -22.70 18.75 -3.57
N LEU A 127 -22.25 18.83 -2.32
CA LEU A 127 -21.64 17.75 -1.62
C LEU A 127 -22.20 17.67 -0.19
N ASN A 128 -22.87 16.57 0.14
CA ASN A 128 -23.34 16.32 1.49
C ASN A 128 -22.33 15.49 2.25
N VAL A 129 -21.98 15.94 3.45
CA VAL A 129 -20.92 15.34 4.26
C VAL A 129 -21.43 15.16 5.68
N ARG A 130 -21.09 14.04 6.30
CA ARG A 130 -21.30 13.76 7.72
C ARG A 130 -19.97 13.70 8.44
N VAL A 131 -19.84 14.49 9.50
CA VAL A 131 -18.71 14.47 10.43
C VAL A 131 -19.14 13.71 11.67
N TYR A 132 -18.60 12.53 11.88
CA TYR A 132 -18.72 11.76 13.12
C TYR A 132 -17.76 12.34 14.15
N LYS A 133 -18.29 12.93 15.23
CA LYS A 133 -17.51 13.68 16.23
C LYS A 133 -16.57 12.79 17.06
N MET A 134 -16.92 11.53 17.23
CA MET A 134 -16.16 10.54 18.02
C MET A 134 -15.84 11.03 19.44
N GLY A 135 -16.75 11.83 20.02
CA GLY A 135 -16.58 12.44 21.36
C GLY A 135 -15.83 13.78 21.38
N GLU A 136 -15.22 14.19 20.26
CA GLU A 136 -14.46 15.43 20.17
C GLU A 136 -15.37 16.66 20.00
N LYS A 137 -14.88 17.80 20.48
CA LYS A 137 -15.54 19.09 20.31
C LYS A 137 -14.96 19.83 19.12
N ILE A 138 -15.80 20.11 18.14
CA ILE A 138 -15.44 20.84 16.92
C ILE A 138 -15.82 22.31 17.14
N ASN A 139 -14.83 23.21 17.06
CA ASN A 139 -15.01 24.64 17.27
C ASN A 139 -15.28 25.40 15.96
N ASN A 140 -14.63 24.98 14.85
CA ASN A 140 -14.84 25.56 13.52
C ASN A 140 -14.64 24.51 12.44
N ILE A 141 -15.29 24.71 11.30
CA ILE A 141 -15.13 23.91 10.08
C ILE A 141 -14.87 24.88 8.95
N SER A 142 -13.74 24.74 8.30
CA SER A 142 -13.40 25.49 7.08
C SER A 142 -13.00 24.55 5.96
N TYR A 143 -12.97 25.03 4.74
CA TYR A 143 -12.57 24.27 3.57
C TYR A 143 -11.75 25.10 2.60
N GLU A 144 -10.94 24.42 1.81
CA GLU A 144 -10.14 24.97 0.73
C GLU A 144 -10.29 24.05 -0.48
N LEU A 145 -10.58 24.62 -1.64
CA LEU A 145 -10.72 23.94 -2.92
C LEU A 145 -9.60 24.40 -3.86
N ARG A 146 -8.84 23.44 -4.39
CA ARG A 146 -7.75 23.68 -5.33
C ARG A 146 -7.81 22.73 -6.52
N SER A 147 -7.10 23.06 -7.61
CA SER A 147 -6.74 22.07 -8.61
C SER A 147 -5.86 20.97 -8.00
N ILE A 148 -5.85 19.77 -8.60
CA ILE A 148 -5.08 18.63 -8.08
C ILE A 148 -3.58 18.93 -8.07
N ASP A 149 -3.08 19.64 -9.07
CA ASP A 149 -1.67 20.05 -9.21
C ASP A 149 -1.20 21.14 -8.23
N LYS A 150 -2.05 21.57 -7.30
CA LYS A 150 -1.79 22.63 -6.31
C LYS A 150 -1.64 24.04 -6.89
N GLU A 151 -1.55 24.23 -8.20
CA GLU A 151 -1.24 25.50 -8.83
C GLU A 151 -2.40 26.50 -8.72
N ARG A 152 -3.64 26.01 -8.96
CA ARG A 152 -4.81 26.89 -8.97
C ARG A 152 -5.62 26.82 -7.68
N PHE A 153 -5.69 27.96 -6.99
CA PHE A 153 -6.66 28.18 -5.91
C PHE A 153 -8.04 28.45 -6.50
N VAL A 154 -9.05 27.71 -6.07
CA VAL A 154 -10.43 27.85 -6.58
C VAL A 154 -11.29 28.65 -5.60
N GLU A 155 -11.46 28.17 -4.38
CA GLU A 155 -12.19 28.89 -3.32
C GLU A 155 -11.85 28.37 -1.92
N GLU A 156 -12.17 29.17 -0.93
CA GLU A 156 -12.14 28.80 0.50
C GLU A 156 -13.36 29.38 1.22
N GLY A 157 -13.66 28.84 2.38
CA GLY A 157 -14.75 29.35 3.20
C GLY A 157 -14.90 28.62 4.53
N ASP A 158 -15.70 29.27 5.42
CA ASP A 158 -16.14 28.68 6.66
C ASP A 158 -17.54 28.07 6.51
N VAL A 159 -17.75 26.88 7.07
CA VAL A 159 -19.05 26.23 7.09
C VAL A 159 -19.85 26.72 8.30
N THR A 160 -20.81 27.59 8.06
CA THR A 160 -21.64 28.19 9.11
C THR A 160 -23.02 27.56 9.26
N THR A 161 -23.44 26.75 8.27
CA THR A 161 -24.76 26.12 8.25
C THR A 161 -24.62 24.61 8.31
N TYR A 162 -25.08 24.02 9.39
CA TYR A 162 -25.08 22.57 9.61
C TYR A 162 -26.19 22.16 10.56
N THR A 163 -26.56 20.87 10.51
CA THR A 163 -27.37 20.26 11.55
C THR A 163 -26.46 19.36 12.42
N GLN A 164 -26.74 19.27 13.72
CA GLN A 164 -25.90 18.46 14.59
C GLN A 164 -26.68 17.71 15.67
N THR A 165 -26.14 16.56 16.03
CA THR A 165 -26.53 15.76 17.20
C THR A 165 -25.37 15.71 18.20
N SER A 166 -25.49 14.86 19.23
CA SER A 166 -24.37 14.53 20.12
C SER A 166 -23.24 13.81 19.41
N GLU A 167 -23.56 13.00 18.37
CA GLU A 167 -22.65 12.05 17.72
C GLU A 167 -22.08 12.58 16.41
N TYR A 168 -22.87 13.31 15.62
CA TYR A 168 -22.44 13.77 14.30
C TYR A 168 -22.93 15.19 13.95
N MET A 169 -22.36 15.73 12.88
CA MET A 169 -22.75 16.95 12.19
C MET A 169 -22.98 16.65 10.71
N ASP A 170 -24.13 17.09 10.17
CA ASP A 170 -24.42 17.03 8.74
C ASP A 170 -24.21 18.40 8.11
N LEU A 171 -23.33 18.46 7.10
CA LEU A 171 -22.93 19.63 6.36
C LEU A 171 -23.35 19.49 4.90
N SER A 172 -23.53 20.62 4.21
CA SER A 172 -23.71 20.63 2.77
C SER A 172 -22.88 21.77 2.15
N PHE A 173 -21.96 21.40 1.30
CA PHE A 173 -21.21 22.33 0.47
C PHE A 173 -21.98 22.63 -0.81
N THR A 174 -21.85 23.81 -1.34
CA THR A 174 -22.30 24.19 -2.68
C THR A 174 -21.22 25.05 -3.30
N PHE A 175 -20.51 24.47 -4.24
CA PHE A 175 -19.37 25.12 -4.87
C PHE A 175 -19.81 26.10 -5.97
N LYS A 176 -18.97 27.12 -6.22
CA LYS A 176 -19.22 28.14 -7.25
C LYS A 176 -19.10 27.57 -8.67
N ASP A 177 -19.63 28.30 -9.65
CA ASP A 177 -19.61 27.97 -11.07
C ASP A 177 -18.25 28.28 -11.73
N ILE A 178 -17.17 27.78 -11.10
CA ILE A 178 -15.78 27.90 -11.58
C ILE A 178 -15.10 26.54 -11.66
N ILE A 179 -15.83 25.47 -11.32
CA ILE A 179 -15.40 24.08 -11.48
C ILE A 179 -15.71 23.63 -12.91
N SER A 180 -14.71 23.16 -13.63
CA SER A 180 -14.87 22.58 -14.96
C SER A 180 -15.46 21.17 -14.87
N GLU A 181 -16.39 20.83 -15.75
CA GLU A 181 -16.92 19.47 -15.85
C GLU A 181 -15.79 18.46 -16.17
N LYS A 182 -15.86 17.27 -15.59
CA LYS A 182 -14.92 16.16 -15.80
C LYS A 182 -13.47 16.47 -15.45
N THR A 183 -13.27 17.47 -14.60
CA THR A 183 -11.96 17.84 -14.06
C THR A 183 -11.94 17.60 -12.57
N ASP A 184 -10.88 16.96 -12.07
CA ASP A 184 -10.70 16.64 -10.66
C ASP A 184 -10.19 17.86 -9.88
N TYR A 185 -10.72 18.03 -8.67
CA TYR A 185 -10.29 19.05 -7.73
C TYR A 185 -10.00 18.42 -6.37
N SER A 186 -9.07 18.98 -5.62
CA SER A 186 -8.82 18.60 -4.24
C SER A 186 -9.64 19.50 -3.31
N LEU A 187 -10.50 18.89 -2.50
CA LEU A 187 -11.21 19.51 -1.40
C LEU A 187 -10.50 19.15 -0.09
N LYS A 188 -9.91 20.15 0.56
CA LYS A 188 -9.35 20.05 1.91
C LYS A 188 -10.38 20.58 2.92
N ILE A 189 -10.89 19.70 3.79
CA ILE A 189 -11.76 20.08 4.92
C ILE A 189 -10.89 20.19 6.16
N ILE A 190 -11.02 21.29 6.90
CA ILE A 190 -10.21 21.59 8.08
C ILE A 190 -11.14 21.69 9.29
N LEU A 191 -11.00 20.76 10.23
CA LEU A 191 -11.66 20.83 11.52
C LEU A 191 -10.75 21.50 12.55
N THR A 192 -11.22 22.55 13.19
CA THR A 192 -10.57 23.12 14.37
C THR A 192 -11.21 22.51 15.61
N LEU A 193 -10.45 21.69 16.31
CA LEU A 193 -10.87 20.95 17.50
C LEU A 193 -10.64 21.78 18.77
N GLU A 194 -10.82 21.17 19.93
CA GLU A 194 -10.50 21.80 21.21
C GLU A 194 -9.00 22.13 21.31
N ASN A 195 -8.66 23.24 21.97
CA ASN A 195 -7.30 23.79 22.09
C ASN A 195 -6.64 24.21 20.76
N ASP A 196 -7.44 24.61 19.76
CA ASP A 196 -6.99 25.05 18.43
C ASP A 196 -6.20 23.97 17.65
N ARG A 197 -6.34 22.70 18.04
CA ARG A 197 -5.79 21.56 17.30
C ARG A 197 -6.53 21.43 15.96
N LYS A 198 -5.80 21.30 14.86
CA LYS A 198 -6.37 21.15 13.52
C LYS A 198 -6.30 19.70 13.07
N ALA A 199 -7.33 19.28 12.34
CA ALA A 199 -7.35 18.01 11.60
C ALA A 199 -7.73 18.31 10.15
N TYR A 200 -6.97 17.76 9.22
CA TYR A 200 -7.09 17.95 7.78
C TYR A 200 -7.67 16.68 7.14
N TYR A 201 -8.63 16.84 6.24
CA TYR A 201 -9.28 15.76 5.50
C TYR A 201 -9.26 16.10 4.03
N TYR A 202 -8.97 15.13 3.17
CA TYR A 202 -8.82 15.34 1.76
C TYR A 202 -9.84 14.50 0.99
N ALA A 203 -10.49 15.11 0.00
CA ALA A 203 -11.38 14.45 -0.93
C ALA A 203 -11.07 14.91 -2.35
N ARG A 204 -10.97 14.00 -3.28
CA ARG A 204 -10.91 14.29 -4.70
C ARG A 204 -12.33 14.39 -5.23
N ILE A 205 -12.75 15.57 -5.69
CA ILE A 205 -14.11 15.83 -6.15
C ILE A 205 -14.14 16.17 -7.65
N PHE A 206 -15.23 15.84 -8.34
CA PHE A 206 -15.46 16.23 -9.72
C PHE A 206 -16.94 16.32 -10.07
N GLU A 207 -17.26 17.08 -11.12
CA GLU A 207 -18.62 17.27 -11.63
C GLU A 207 -18.81 16.52 -12.97
N ASP A 208 -19.79 15.60 -13.03
CA ASP A 208 -20.25 14.97 -14.25
C ASP A 208 -21.68 14.44 -14.05
N ASP A 209 -22.67 15.11 -14.65
CA ASP A 209 -24.08 14.75 -14.55
C ASP A 209 -24.42 13.42 -15.29
N THR A 210 -23.48 12.83 -16.04
CA THR A 210 -23.73 11.59 -16.82
C THR A 210 -23.42 10.31 -16.06
N LEU A 211 -22.88 10.38 -14.85
CA LEU A 211 -22.38 9.22 -14.09
C LEU A 211 -23.43 8.23 -13.64
N ASN A 212 -24.68 8.67 -13.42
CA ASN A 212 -25.72 7.87 -12.77
C ASN A 212 -25.23 7.30 -11.42
N PHE A 213 -24.54 8.11 -10.64
CA PHE A 213 -23.78 7.68 -9.47
C PHE A 213 -24.67 7.01 -8.42
N SER A 214 -25.79 7.62 -8.04
CA SER A 214 -26.70 7.07 -7.02
C SER A 214 -27.15 5.66 -7.36
N GLU A 215 -27.50 5.38 -8.64
CA GLU A 215 -27.94 4.05 -9.08
C GLU A 215 -26.79 3.02 -9.03
N LYS A 216 -25.56 3.44 -9.34
CA LYS A 216 -24.38 2.59 -9.25
C LYS A 216 -24.03 2.26 -7.81
N LEU A 217 -24.13 3.24 -6.91
CA LEU A 217 -23.91 3.05 -5.47
C LEU A 217 -24.95 2.09 -4.88
N ASP A 218 -26.23 2.34 -5.15
CA ASP A 218 -27.34 1.48 -4.70
C ASP A 218 -27.18 0.03 -5.18
N TYR A 219 -26.66 -0.18 -6.41
CA TYR A 219 -26.39 -1.52 -6.96
C TYR A 219 -25.40 -2.30 -6.12
N VAL A 220 -24.28 -1.68 -5.70
CA VAL A 220 -23.23 -2.36 -4.92
C VAL A 220 -23.75 -2.76 -3.53
N TYR A 221 -24.47 -1.85 -2.85
CA TYR A 221 -25.09 -2.17 -1.56
C TYR A 221 -26.16 -3.26 -1.69
N TYR A 222 -27.00 -3.19 -2.71
CA TYR A 222 -28.01 -4.22 -2.98
C TYR A 222 -27.39 -5.58 -3.26
N PHE A 223 -26.32 -5.64 -4.08
CA PHE A 223 -25.59 -6.88 -4.33
C PHE A 223 -25.02 -7.47 -3.04
N ASN A 224 -24.36 -6.65 -2.22
CA ASN A 224 -23.81 -7.07 -0.93
C ASN A 224 -24.93 -7.60 -0.01
N ASP A 225 -26.05 -6.90 0.13
CA ASP A 225 -27.20 -7.34 0.93
C ASP A 225 -27.73 -8.71 0.50
N CYS A 226 -27.85 -8.94 -0.80
CA CYS A 226 -28.29 -10.23 -1.35
C CYS A 226 -27.35 -11.37 -0.95
N THR A 227 -26.06 -11.14 -0.75
CA THR A 227 -25.11 -12.22 -0.35
C THR A 227 -25.45 -12.83 1.02
N PHE A 228 -26.19 -12.11 1.88
CA PHE A 228 -26.60 -12.57 3.21
C PHE A 228 -27.96 -13.29 3.21
N ASP A 229 -28.65 -13.32 2.07
CA ASP A 229 -29.94 -14.03 1.90
C ASP A 229 -29.85 -15.07 0.77
N LYS A 230 -29.60 -16.33 1.14
CA LYS A 230 -29.40 -17.43 0.19
C LYS A 230 -30.60 -17.72 -0.71
N GLU A 231 -31.83 -17.48 -0.20
CA GLU A 231 -33.06 -17.75 -0.96
C GLU A 231 -33.21 -16.73 -2.09
N THR A 232 -32.89 -15.46 -1.80
CA THR A 232 -33.01 -14.34 -2.73
C THR A 232 -31.83 -14.25 -3.69
N ALA A 233 -30.63 -14.55 -3.20
CA ALA A 233 -29.35 -14.35 -3.94
C ALA A 233 -29.34 -15.07 -5.30
N GLN A 234 -29.82 -16.31 -5.40
CA GLN A 234 -29.80 -17.06 -6.66
C GLN A 234 -30.60 -16.36 -7.76
N ASP A 235 -31.73 -15.80 -7.44
CA ASP A 235 -32.62 -15.16 -8.41
C ASP A 235 -32.15 -13.72 -8.72
N GLU A 236 -31.69 -12.99 -7.72
CA GLU A 236 -31.33 -11.58 -7.85
C GLU A 236 -29.91 -11.36 -8.38
N ILE A 237 -28.92 -12.03 -7.83
CA ILE A 237 -27.51 -11.82 -8.19
C ILE A 237 -26.87 -12.99 -8.96
N GLY A 238 -27.48 -14.19 -8.98
CA GLY A 238 -26.92 -15.33 -9.72
C GLY A 238 -26.72 -15.08 -11.22
N LYS A 239 -27.54 -14.20 -11.82
CA LYS A 239 -27.42 -13.78 -13.24
C LYS A 239 -26.19 -12.92 -13.56
N TYR A 240 -25.50 -12.41 -12.54
CA TYR A 240 -24.29 -11.60 -12.70
C TYR A 240 -23.01 -12.43 -12.50
N MET A 241 -23.13 -13.63 -11.92
CA MET A 241 -22.00 -14.50 -11.65
C MET A 241 -21.63 -15.34 -12.88
N GLU A 242 -20.34 -15.56 -13.07
CA GLU A 242 -19.77 -16.39 -14.15
C GLU A 242 -19.19 -17.69 -13.61
N SER A 243 -19.90 -18.35 -12.70
CA SER A 243 -19.42 -19.54 -11.98
C SER A 243 -18.88 -20.62 -12.93
N ASN A 244 -17.61 -20.99 -12.77
CA ASN A 244 -16.93 -21.99 -13.57
C ASN A 244 -15.80 -22.69 -12.81
N SER A 245 -15.00 -23.51 -13.48
CA SER A 245 -13.90 -24.28 -12.86
C SER A 245 -12.68 -23.45 -12.43
N SER A 246 -12.61 -22.16 -12.76
CA SER A 246 -11.52 -21.27 -12.30
C SER A 246 -11.79 -20.70 -10.90
N GLY A 247 -13.04 -20.80 -10.40
CA GLY A 247 -13.38 -20.38 -9.03
C GLY A 247 -12.92 -21.40 -7.98
N ASP A 248 -12.15 -20.98 -6.97
CA ASP A 248 -11.81 -21.83 -5.80
C ASP A 248 -12.96 -21.84 -4.80
N ASN A 249 -13.80 -22.88 -4.86
CA ASN A 249 -14.91 -23.07 -3.93
C ASN A 249 -14.53 -23.77 -2.62
N THR A 250 -13.25 -23.94 -2.36
CA THR A 250 -12.71 -24.58 -1.15
C THR A 250 -12.08 -23.59 -0.17
N ASN A 251 -12.14 -22.30 -0.47
CA ASN A 251 -11.51 -21.23 0.30
C ASN A 251 -12.46 -20.03 0.47
N PHE A 252 -12.52 -19.45 1.66
CA PHE A 252 -13.25 -18.19 1.93
C PHE A 252 -12.33 -16.99 1.99
N SER A 253 -11.00 -17.16 2.03
CA SER A 253 -10.08 -16.02 2.07
C SER A 253 -10.14 -15.20 0.77
N HIS A 254 -10.52 -15.83 -0.36
CA HIS A 254 -10.78 -15.17 -1.62
C HIS A 254 -11.95 -15.83 -2.36
N VAL A 255 -12.99 -15.07 -2.61
CA VAL A 255 -14.19 -15.47 -3.39
C VAL A 255 -14.34 -14.49 -4.54
N ASN A 256 -14.56 -14.97 -5.77
CA ASN A 256 -14.60 -14.11 -6.95
C ASN A 256 -15.80 -14.40 -7.85
N ILE A 257 -15.91 -13.67 -8.96
CA ILE A 257 -17.01 -13.79 -9.93
C ILE A 257 -17.20 -15.21 -10.48
N HIS A 258 -16.16 -16.06 -10.48
CA HIS A 258 -16.19 -17.45 -10.96
C HIS A 258 -16.57 -18.46 -9.87
N SER A 259 -16.70 -18.01 -8.62
CA SER A 259 -17.10 -18.85 -7.50
C SER A 259 -18.56 -19.28 -7.59
N SER A 260 -18.92 -20.38 -6.94
CA SER A 260 -20.31 -20.85 -6.87
C SER A 260 -21.17 -19.92 -6.01
N MET A 261 -22.47 -19.89 -6.27
CA MET A 261 -23.44 -19.12 -5.46
C MET A 261 -23.41 -19.51 -3.98
N ASP A 262 -23.21 -20.80 -3.68
CA ASP A 262 -23.01 -21.24 -2.28
C ASP A 262 -21.81 -20.55 -1.63
N GLN A 263 -20.71 -20.39 -2.38
CA GLN A 263 -19.50 -19.69 -1.89
C GLN A 263 -19.76 -18.19 -1.71
N VAL A 264 -20.43 -17.56 -2.67
CA VAL A 264 -20.79 -16.13 -2.62
C VAL A 264 -21.72 -15.83 -1.45
N THR A 265 -22.62 -16.77 -1.11
CA THR A 265 -23.55 -16.67 0.01
C THR A 265 -23.05 -17.36 1.29
N TRP A 266 -21.72 -17.33 1.51
CA TRP A 266 -21.01 -17.76 2.73
C TRP A 266 -21.05 -19.28 3.03
N GLY A 267 -21.43 -20.12 2.09
CA GLY A 267 -21.42 -21.59 2.26
C GLY A 267 -22.18 -22.07 3.49
N SER A 268 -21.54 -22.83 4.36
CA SER A 268 -22.11 -23.32 5.62
C SER A 268 -21.94 -22.34 6.81
N LEU A 269 -21.27 -21.19 6.61
CA LEU A 269 -21.06 -20.22 7.67
C LEU A 269 -22.34 -19.43 7.94
N GLU A 270 -22.75 -19.35 9.20
CA GLU A 270 -23.82 -18.45 9.65
C GLU A 270 -23.22 -17.07 9.94
N VAL A 271 -23.02 -16.30 8.87
CA VAL A 271 -22.38 -14.99 8.93
C VAL A 271 -23.39 -13.91 9.29
N LYS A 272 -22.99 -13.00 10.17
CA LYS A 272 -23.75 -11.79 10.53
C LYS A 272 -22.89 -10.57 10.34
N ARG A 273 -23.46 -9.53 9.75
CA ARG A 273 -22.81 -8.23 9.63
C ARG A 273 -22.72 -7.59 11.03
N VAL A 274 -21.56 -7.06 11.38
CA VAL A 274 -21.29 -6.40 12.67
C VAL A 274 -21.46 -4.90 12.53
N ASP A 275 -20.95 -4.33 11.46
CA ASP A 275 -21.04 -2.90 11.10
C ASP A 275 -21.67 -2.72 9.72
N GLU A 276 -22.11 -1.50 9.42
CA GLU A 276 -22.62 -1.16 8.10
C GLU A 276 -21.44 -1.04 7.12
N PRO A 277 -21.55 -1.61 5.89
CA PRO A 277 -20.49 -1.48 4.90
C PRO A 277 -20.27 -0.02 4.52
N VAL A 278 -19.01 0.36 4.30
CA VAL A 278 -18.66 1.66 3.75
C VAL A 278 -18.08 1.46 2.35
N CYS A 279 -18.68 2.15 1.37
CA CYS A 279 -18.23 2.12 0.00
C CYS A 279 -17.10 3.14 -0.21
N THR A 280 -16.05 2.75 -0.93
CA THR A 280 -15.07 3.68 -1.51
C THR A 280 -15.18 3.63 -3.04
N VAL A 281 -15.32 4.79 -3.67
CA VAL A 281 -15.43 4.91 -5.13
C VAL A 281 -14.03 5.08 -5.69
N GLY A 282 -13.49 4.05 -6.34
CA GLY A 282 -12.14 4.08 -6.93
C GLY A 282 -12.12 4.90 -8.21
N GLU A 283 -12.81 4.42 -9.23
CA GLU A 283 -12.94 5.10 -10.52
C GLU A 283 -14.37 4.99 -11.03
N ILE A 284 -14.83 6.03 -11.70
CA ILE A 284 -16.18 6.08 -12.26
C ILE A 284 -16.22 6.94 -13.52
N ASP A 285 -16.94 6.47 -14.54
CA ASP A 285 -17.33 7.23 -15.73
C ASP A 285 -18.82 7.04 -16.04
N SER A 286 -19.31 7.51 -17.17
CA SER A 286 -20.72 7.40 -17.55
C SER A 286 -21.23 5.94 -17.61
N LYS A 287 -20.37 4.96 -17.89
CA LYS A 287 -20.69 3.55 -18.02
C LYS A 287 -20.07 2.72 -16.89
N ASN A 288 -18.76 2.82 -16.69
CA ASN A 288 -18.00 2.00 -15.76
C ASN A 288 -18.11 2.51 -14.33
N ALA A 289 -17.91 1.61 -13.38
CA ALA A 289 -17.58 1.94 -11.99
C ALA A 289 -16.68 0.87 -11.38
N LEU A 290 -15.78 1.33 -10.55
CA LEU A 290 -14.87 0.57 -9.71
C LEU A 290 -15.14 0.98 -8.27
N MET A 291 -15.64 0.05 -7.44
CA MET A 291 -16.05 0.35 -6.07
C MET A 291 -15.55 -0.73 -5.11
N LYS A 292 -15.15 -0.30 -3.90
CA LYS A 292 -14.71 -1.16 -2.79
C LYS A 292 -15.71 -1.04 -1.64
N LEU A 293 -16.11 -2.16 -1.03
CA LEU A 293 -16.84 -2.19 0.24
C LEU A 293 -15.97 -2.78 1.33
N GLU A 294 -15.98 -2.17 2.51
CA GLU A 294 -15.26 -2.63 3.70
C GLU A 294 -16.21 -2.72 4.89
N TYR A 295 -16.19 -3.85 5.59
CA TYR A 295 -17.05 -4.13 6.75
C TYR A 295 -16.54 -5.32 7.56
N THR A 296 -17.08 -5.48 8.76
CA THR A 296 -16.79 -6.60 9.66
C THR A 296 -17.97 -7.55 9.74
N VAL A 297 -17.67 -8.83 9.76
CA VAL A 297 -18.68 -9.87 10.00
C VAL A 297 -18.30 -10.74 11.18
N SER A 298 -19.31 -11.35 11.83
CA SER A 298 -19.12 -12.41 12.81
C SER A 298 -19.65 -13.73 12.29
N ALA A 299 -19.01 -14.83 12.68
CA ALA A 299 -19.51 -16.18 12.44
C ALA A 299 -19.19 -17.09 13.62
N LEU A 300 -20.09 -18.06 13.90
CA LEU A 300 -19.87 -19.08 14.92
C LEU A 300 -18.88 -20.13 14.42
N THR A 301 -17.79 -20.34 15.16
CA THR A 301 -16.82 -21.41 14.94
C THR A 301 -16.85 -22.34 16.13
N GLY A 302 -17.63 -23.42 16.02
CA GLY A 302 -17.96 -24.25 17.17
C GLY A 302 -18.86 -23.51 18.16
N GLU A 303 -18.39 -23.27 19.39
CA GLU A 303 -19.13 -22.50 20.41
C GLU A 303 -18.63 -21.05 20.54
N GLU A 304 -17.60 -20.65 19.77
CA GLU A 304 -16.98 -19.31 19.83
C GLU A 304 -17.43 -18.45 18.64
N GLU A 305 -17.83 -17.23 18.91
CA GLU A 305 -18.05 -16.21 17.90
C GLU A 305 -16.71 -15.55 17.53
N ARG A 306 -16.37 -15.55 16.23
CA ARG A 306 -15.16 -14.96 15.69
C ARG A 306 -15.52 -13.82 14.74
N LEU A 307 -14.66 -12.80 14.74
CA LEU A 307 -14.77 -11.66 13.86
C LEU A 307 -13.86 -11.84 12.63
N TYR A 308 -14.32 -11.29 11.51
CA TYR A 308 -13.60 -11.31 10.26
C TYR A 308 -13.71 -9.94 9.59
N SER A 309 -12.59 -9.41 9.11
CA SER A 309 -12.60 -8.28 8.20
C SER A 309 -12.97 -8.77 6.80
N VAL A 310 -13.77 -8.01 6.11
CA VAL A 310 -14.22 -8.30 4.73
C VAL A 310 -14.00 -7.08 3.87
N THR A 311 -13.34 -7.29 2.73
CA THR A 311 -13.19 -6.30 1.67
C THR A 311 -13.73 -6.88 0.38
N GLU A 312 -14.64 -6.16 -0.28
CA GLU A 312 -15.21 -6.55 -1.56
C GLU A 312 -14.88 -5.51 -2.63
N TYR A 313 -14.48 -5.99 -3.80
CA TYR A 313 -14.23 -5.16 -4.97
C TYR A 313 -15.25 -5.46 -6.06
N TYR A 314 -15.82 -4.41 -6.63
CA TYR A 314 -16.81 -4.47 -7.67
C TYR A 314 -16.36 -3.68 -8.87
N ARG A 315 -16.30 -4.32 -10.03
CA ARG A 315 -16.16 -3.67 -11.31
C ARG A 315 -17.35 -4.01 -12.19
N PHE A 316 -18.05 -3.00 -12.66
CA PHE A 316 -19.27 -3.20 -13.43
C PHE A 316 -19.50 -2.07 -14.44
N ILE A 317 -20.37 -2.38 -15.43
CA ILE A 317 -20.79 -1.44 -16.48
C ILE A 317 -22.29 -1.21 -16.36
N LYS A 318 -22.72 0.04 -16.47
CA LYS A 318 -24.13 0.38 -16.67
C LYS A 318 -24.48 0.22 -18.16
N GLY A 319 -25.32 -0.78 -18.46
CA GLY A 319 -25.94 -0.94 -19.76
C GLY A 319 -27.22 -0.12 -19.88
N SER A 320 -27.93 -0.29 -21.00
CA SER A 320 -29.22 0.40 -21.26
C SER A 320 -30.38 -0.13 -20.41
N ASP A 321 -30.28 -1.37 -19.96
CA ASP A 321 -31.34 -2.14 -19.29
C ASP A 321 -30.98 -2.57 -17.87
N ARG A 322 -29.70 -2.75 -17.57
CA ARG A 322 -29.21 -3.20 -16.26
C ARG A 322 -27.75 -2.91 -16.05
N MET A 323 -27.24 -3.19 -14.83
CA MET A 323 -25.81 -3.29 -14.55
C MET A 323 -25.27 -4.63 -15.04
N TYR A 324 -24.03 -4.65 -15.48
CA TYR A 324 -23.28 -5.85 -15.87
C TYR A 324 -22.01 -5.93 -15.03
N LEU A 325 -21.95 -6.93 -14.14
CA LEU A 325 -20.77 -7.18 -13.31
C LEU A 325 -19.65 -7.75 -14.18
N LEU A 326 -18.46 -7.14 -14.14
CA LEU A 326 -17.28 -7.55 -14.90
C LEU A 326 -16.25 -8.26 -14.02
N SER A 327 -16.14 -7.85 -12.76
CA SER A 327 -15.35 -8.51 -11.73
C SER A 327 -16.04 -8.33 -10.39
N PHE A 328 -15.92 -9.35 -9.56
CA PHE A 328 -16.27 -9.37 -8.16
C PHE A 328 -15.18 -10.14 -7.43
N ASP A 329 -14.60 -9.54 -6.41
CA ASP A 329 -13.61 -10.18 -5.55
C ASP A 329 -13.92 -9.85 -4.11
N ARG A 330 -14.02 -10.87 -3.24
CA ARG A 330 -14.19 -10.73 -1.80
C ARG A 330 -13.03 -11.37 -1.08
N TYR A 331 -12.37 -10.59 -0.24
CA TYR A 331 -11.33 -11.05 0.68
C TYR A 331 -11.89 -11.10 2.10
N MET A 332 -11.59 -12.17 2.82
CA MET A 332 -12.02 -12.38 4.20
C MET A 332 -10.84 -12.82 5.05
N ASN A 333 -10.58 -12.10 6.15
CA ASN A 333 -9.50 -12.39 7.08
C ASN A 333 -10.03 -12.53 8.50
N THR A 334 -9.56 -13.55 9.23
CA THR A 334 -9.84 -13.71 10.66
C THR A 334 -9.21 -12.58 11.46
N ILE A 335 -9.98 -11.87 12.28
CA ILE A 335 -9.44 -10.94 13.28
C ILE A 335 -9.02 -11.77 14.50
N LEU A 336 -7.70 -11.94 14.66
CA LEU A 336 -7.15 -12.78 15.71
C LEU A 336 -7.06 -12.07 17.06
N TYR A 337 -7.38 -12.80 18.10
CA TYR A 337 -7.10 -12.43 19.49
C TYR A 337 -6.27 -13.53 20.14
N ALA A 338 -5.15 -13.19 20.77
CA ALA A 338 -4.24 -14.17 21.34
C ALA A 338 -4.89 -15.10 22.38
N ASP A 339 -5.90 -14.62 23.12
CA ASP A 339 -6.60 -15.33 24.19
C ASP A 339 -7.77 -16.22 23.72
N LYS A 340 -8.10 -16.22 22.42
CA LYS A 340 -9.25 -16.94 21.87
C LYS A 340 -8.86 -18.25 21.16
N GLY A 341 -8.56 -19.31 21.90
CA GLY A 341 -8.53 -20.69 21.38
C GLY A 341 -7.62 -20.94 20.14
N VAL A 342 -6.58 -20.11 19.94
CA VAL A 342 -5.73 -20.15 18.74
C VAL A 342 -4.72 -21.29 18.79
N VAL A 343 -4.23 -21.63 19.99
CA VAL A 343 -3.19 -22.63 20.20
C VAL A 343 -3.80 -23.97 20.60
N TYR A 344 -3.44 -25.04 19.88
CA TYR A 344 -3.79 -26.41 20.22
C TYR A 344 -2.56 -27.31 20.15
N LYS A 345 -1.93 -27.59 21.30
CA LYS A 345 -0.64 -28.32 21.44
C LYS A 345 0.48 -27.59 20.67
N ASP A 346 0.97 -28.24 19.60
CA ASP A 346 1.96 -27.70 18.69
C ASP A 346 1.35 -26.96 17.49
N LYS A 347 0.01 -26.83 17.43
CA LYS A 347 -0.70 -26.20 16.33
C LYS A 347 -1.20 -24.80 16.70
N LEU A 348 -0.90 -23.86 15.84
CA LEU A 348 -1.35 -22.48 15.90
C LEU A 348 -2.37 -22.29 14.76
N MET A 349 -3.65 -22.15 15.11
CA MET A 349 -4.77 -22.09 14.16
C MET A 349 -5.04 -20.63 13.82
N LEU A 350 -4.50 -20.13 12.72
CA LEU A 350 -4.60 -18.73 12.34
C LEU A 350 -5.96 -18.39 11.69
N GLY A 351 -6.68 -19.41 11.20
CA GLY A 351 -8.00 -19.20 10.61
C GLY A 351 -7.97 -18.89 9.12
N ILE A 352 -9.02 -18.21 8.65
CA ILE A 352 -9.14 -17.77 7.26
C ILE A 352 -8.22 -16.56 7.08
N MET A 353 -7.21 -16.70 6.22
CA MET A 353 -6.28 -15.65 5.82
C MET A 353 -5.49 -16.06 4.59
N PRO A 354 -4.79 -15.14 3.89
CA PRO A 354 -3.83 -15.49 2.84
C PRO A 354 -2.73 -16.42 3.34
N SER A 355 -2.22 -17.30 2.48
CA SER A 355 -1.13 -18.23 2.82
C SER A 355 0.25 -17.59 2.81
N ASP A 356 0.41 -16.46 2.17
CA ASP A 356 1.62 -15.66 1.99
C ASP A 356 1.69 -14.48 2.98
N PHE A 357 1.42 -14.73 4.24
CA PHE A 357 1.44 -13.73 5.29
C PHE A 357 2.85 -13.45 5.83
N GLU A 358 3.06 -12.26 6.36
CA GLU A 358 4.32 -11.85 6.99
C GLU A 358 4.60 -12.66 8.26
N HIS A 359 5.75 -13.35 8.31
CA HIS A 359 6.18 -14.13 9.46
C HIS A 359 7.69 -14.31 9.53
N ALA A 360 8.19 -14.54 10.74
CA ALA A 360 9.59 -14.87 11.00
C ALA A 360 9.74 -15.81 12.19
N GLU A 361 10.89 -16.50 12.28
CA GLU A 361 11.22 -17.33 13.42
C GLU A 361 12.64 -17.07 13.94
N SER A 362 12.85 -17.28 15.24
CA SER A 362 14.20 -17.25 15.82
C SER A 362 15.05 -18.40 15.26
N LYS A 363 16.37 -18.22 15.22
CA LYS A 363 17.31 -19.21 14.70
C LYS A 363 17.17 -20.59 15.36
N ASP A 364 16.78 -20.63 16.61
CA ASP A 364 16.50 -21.87 17.35
C ASP A 364 15.05 -22.38 17.15
N GLY A 365 14.14 -21.60 16.52
CA GLY A 365 12.75 -21.94 16.27
C GLY A 365 11.84 -21.92 17.49
N ASN A 366 12.29 -21.39 18.63
CA ASN A 366 11.48 -21.35 19.86
C ASN A 366 10.51 -20.16 19.83
N THR A 367 10.88 -19.05 19.16
CA THR A 367 10.04 -17.88 18.96
C THR A 367 9.59 -17.83 17.51
N TYR A 368 8.29 -17.62 17.33
CA TYR A 368 7.65 -17.43 16.05
C TYR A 368 6.81 -16.14 16.12
N ALA A 369 7.02 -15.23 15.19
CA ALA A 369 6.24 -14.00 15.06
C ALA A 369 5.54 -13.96 13.70
N PHE A 370 4.33 -13.39 13.65
CA PHE A 370 3.55 -13.26 12.43
C PHE A 370 2.62 -12.06 12.52
N VAL A 371 2.20 -11.57 11.35
CA VAL A 371 1.25 -10.46 11.19
C VAL A 371 -0.10 -11.02 10.71
N ASN A 372 -1.17 -10.55 11.32
CA ASN A 372 -2.53 -10.82 10.88
C ASN A 372 -3.39 -9.57 11.10
N ASN A 373 -4.12 -9.12 10.08
CA ASN A 373 -4.92 -7.89 10.12
C ASN A 373 -4.17 -6.72 10.79
N ASN A 374 -2.95 -6.43 10.31
CA ASN A 374 -2.11 -5.33 10.80
C ASN A 374 -1.83 -5.38 12.31
N ALA A 375 -1.82 -6.58 12.89
CA ALA A 375 -1.40 -6.84 14.26
C ALA A 375 -0.23 -7.82 14.29
N LEU A 376 0.80 -7.52 15.08
CA LEU A 376 1.98 -8.36 15.28
C LEU A 376 1.77 -9.27 16.48
N PHE A 377 1.81 -10.56 16.23
CA PHE A 377 1.72 -11.62 17.24
C PHE A 377 3.08 -12.28 17.47
N VAL A 378 3.39 -12.58 18.72
CA VAL A 378 4.64 -13.29 19.10
C VAL A 378 4.29 -14.48 19.98
N VAL A 379 4.73 -15.66 19.54
CA VAL A 379 4.61 -16.94 20.26
C VAL A 379 5.99 -17.42 20.67
N ASN A 380 6.17 -17.79 21.94
CA ASN A 380 7.37 -18.51 22.37
C ASN A 380 6.98 -19.85 22.96
N SER A 381 7.27 -20.93 22.23
CA SER A 381 6.87 -22.29 22.56
C SER A 381 7.64 -22.85 23.79
N GLU A 382 8.87 -22.38 24.05
CA GLU A 382 9.66 -22.79 25.22
C GLU A 382 9.18 -22.15 26.52
N GLN A 383 8.83 -20.84 26.46
CA GLN A 383 8.33 -20.08 27.61
C GLN A 383 6.83 -20.26 27.83
N ASN A 384 6.14 -20.92 26.90
CA ASN A 384 4.69 -21.08 26.87
C ASN A 384 3.95 -19.74 26.93
N THR A 385 4.39 -18.80 26.08
CA THR A 385 3.82 -17.43 25.98
C THR A 385 3.25 -17.18 24.59
N PHE A 386 2.16 -16.44 24.54
CA PHE A 386 1.55 -15.93 23.31
C PHE A 386 1.03 -14.52 23.57
N GLY A 387 1.23 -13.59 22.66
CA GLY A 387 0.79 -12.22 22.84
C GLY A 387 0.72 -11.42 21.56
N THR A 388 -0.05 -10.33 21.61
CA THR A 388 -0.07 -9.29 20.58
C THR A 388 1.00 -8.28 20.94
N ALA A 389 2.11 -8.29 20.21
CA ALA A 389 3.23 -7.39 20.48
C ALA A 389 2.91 -5.94 20.05
N TYR A 390 2.17 -5.77 18.95
CA TYR A 390 1.76 -4.45 18.47
C TYR A 390 0.45 -4.54 17.68
N SER A 391 -0.46 -3.60 17.91
CA SER A 391 -1.70 -3.42 17.13
C SER A 391 -2.30 -2.06 17.47
N PHE A 392 -2.93 -1.41 16.49
CA PHE A 392 -3.81 -0.27 16.78
C PHE A 392 -5.15 -0.72 17.34
N TYR A 393 -5.60 -1.91 17.00
CA TYR A 393 -6.86 -2.48 17.50
C TYR A 393 -6.62 -3.25 18.81
N ASP A 394 -7.52 -3.06 19.78
CA ASP A 394 -7.56 -3.77 21.05
C ASP A 394 -9.00 -4.22 21.33
N LYS A 395 -9.19 -5.45 21.79
CA LYS A 395 -10.51 -6.02 22.10
C LYS A 395 -11.29 -5.23 23.17
N ASP A 396 -10.59 -4.46 24.00
CA ASP A 396 -11.17 -3.61 25.04
C ASP A 396 -11.49 -2.19 24.52
N ASN A 397 -11.21 -1.90 23.26
CA ASN A 397 -11.45 -0.64 22.56
C ASN A 397 -12.35 -0.89 21.35
N ASP A 398 -13.64 -0.51 21.49
CA ASP A 398 -14.66 -0.67 20.43
C ASP A 398 -14.52 0.38 19.30
N ASP A 399 -13.39 1.05 19.19
CA ASP A 399 -13.15 2.10 18.22
C ASP A 399 -12.74 1.53 16.87
N ASP A 400 -13.67 1.47 15.93
CA ASP A 400 -13.48 0.97 14.57
C ASP A 400 -12.51 1.82 13.72
N ARG A 401 -12.16 3.07 14.14
CA ARG A 401 -11.07 3.84 13.54
C ARG A 401 -9.73 3.11 13.59
N CYS A 402 -9.54 2.30 14.63
CA CYS A 402 -8.32 1.50 14.80
C CYS A 402 -8.22 0.33 13.80
N LEU A 403 -9.32 0.01 13.10
CA LEU A 403 -9.37 -0.99 12.04
C LEU A 403 -9.06 -0.41 10.64
N ASN A 404 -8.81 0.90 10.52
CA ASN A 404 -8.37 1.47 9.26
C ASN A 404 -7.16 0.70 8.72
N PRO A 405 -7.23 0.12 7.50
CA PRO A 405 -6.19 -0.76 6.96
C PRO A 405 -4.96 -0.05 6.39
N ASP A 406 -4.96 1.31 6.31
CA ASP A 406 -3.93 2.09 5.61
C ASP A 406 -2.59 2.11 6.37
N HIS A 407 -2.17 0.96 6.87
CA HIS A 407 -0.87 0.72 7.49
C HIS A 407 -0.51 -0.76 7.41
N ASP A 408 0.78 -1.07 7.51
CA ASP A 408 1.29 -2.43 7.57
C ASP A 408 2.40 -2.57 8.63
N ILE A 409 2.73 -3.83 8.95
CA ILE A 409 3.82 -4.20 9.87
C ILE A 409 4.76 -5.16 9.16
N LYS A 410 6.07 -4.89 9.23
CA LYS A 410 7.11 -5.78 8.72
C LYS A 410 8.05 -6.22 9.85
N ILE A 411 8.37 -7.50 9.87
CA ILE A 411 9.28 -8.11 10.84
C ILE A 411 10.69 -8.07 10.25
N VAL A 412 11.60 -7.34 10.90
CA VAL A 412 12.99 -7.25 10.45
C VAL A 412 13.79 -8.48 10.89
N SER A 413 13.73 -8.81 12.18
CA SER A 413 14.49 -9.95 12.74
C SER A 413 13.97 -10.39 14.09
N ILE A 414 14.30 -11.64 14.45
CA ILE A 414 14.06 -12.21 15.79
C ILE A 414 15.39 -12.76 16.32
N ASP A 415 15.82 -12.30 17.48
CA ASP A 415 17.03 -12.80 18.15
C ASP A 415 16.78 -14.13 18.88
N GLU A 416 17.85 -14.77 19.38
CA GLU A 416 17.77 -16.02 20.15
C GLU A 416 17.10 -15.86 21.52
N SER A 417 16.98 -14.62 22.02
CA SER A 417 16.25 -14.30 23.26
C SER A 417 14.74 -14.15 23.02
N GLY A 418 14.31 -14.11 21.76
CA GLY A 418 12.94 -13.87 21.35
C GLY A 418 12.56 -12.40 21.30
N ASN A 419 13.54 -11.49 21.25
CA ASN A 419 13.28 -10.09 20.96
C ASN A 419 13.01 -9.91 19.45
N VAL A 420 12.06 -9.05 19.10
CA VAL A 420 11.62 -8.83 17.72
C VAL A 420 11.87 -7.39 17.33
N ILE A 421 12.66 -7.16 16.29
CA ILE A 421 12.77 -5.85 15.64
C ILE A 421 11.75 -5.83 14.50
N PHE A 422 10.92 -4.81 14.48
CA PHE A 422 9.88 -4.61 13.48
C PHE A 422 9.66 -3.13 13.22
N TYR A 423 9.05 -2.80 12.09
CA TYR A 423 8.54 -1.46 11.84
C TYR A 423 7.09 -1.52 11.37
N THR A 424 6.36 -0.47 11.68
CA THR A 424 5.04 -0.20 11.10
C THR A 424 5.14 1.04 10.22
N TYR A 425 4.35 1.10 9.16
CA TYR A 425 4.38 2.22 8.22
C TYR A 425 3.00 2.48 7.65
N GLY A 426 2.79 3.70 7.17
CA GLY A 426 1.53 4.19 6.66
C GLY A 426 0.88 5.19 7.60
N TYR A 427 -0.45 5.17 7.69
CA TYR A 427 -1.25 6.04 8.53
C TYR A 427 -1.34 5.52 9.98
N PHE A 428 -1.13 6.39 10.96
CA PHE A 428 -1.17 6.04 12.39
C PHE A 428 -2.56 6.31 12.96
N ASN A 429 -3.29 5.24 13.28
CA ASN A 429 -4.70 5.27 13.67
C ASN A 429 -4.94 5.83 15.07
N ARG A 430 -3.94 5.79 15.95
CA ARG A 430 -4.01 6.23 17.35
C ARG A 430 -2.62 6.41 17.95
N GLY A 431 -2.54 6.84 19.19
CA GLY A 431 -1.27 7.03 19.90
C GLY A 431 -0.70 8.43 19.69
N ASP A 432 0.61 8.59 19.93
CA ASP A 432 1.26 9.90 19.88
C ASP A 432 1.41 10.47 18.47
N TYR A 433 1.37 9.59 17.47
CA TYR A 433 1.47 9.94 16.06
C TYR A 433 0.14 9.82 15.32
N GLU A 434 -1.00 9.80 16.05
CA GLU A 434 -2.32 9.76 15.43
C GLU A 434 -2.46 10.84 14.35
N GLY A 435 -2.95 10.45 13.17
CA GLY A 435 -3.16 11.35 12.03
C GLY A 435 -1.89 11.75 11.29
N LYS A 436 -0.75 11.08 11.53
CA LYS A 436 0.47 11.23 10.73
C LYS A 436 0.67 10.03 9.82
N CYS A 437 1.42 10.23 8.74
CA CYS A 437 1.98 9.16 7.92
C CYS A 437 3.49 9.05 8.14
N GLY A 438 4.04 7.84 8.00
CA GLY A 438 5.47 7.63 8.16
C GLY A 438 5.88 6.21 8.41
N ILE A 439 7.12 6.04 8.90
CA ILE A 439 7.75 4.76 9.23
C ILE A 439 8.13 4.78 10.71
N HIS A 440 7.68 3.82 11.48
CA HIS A 440 7.94 3.74 12.91
C HIS A 440 8.65 2.43 13.27
N LEU A 441 9.91 2.50 13.67
CA LEU A 441 10.75 1.38 14.03
C LEU A 441 10.67 1.08 15.53
N PHE A 442 10.50 -0.20 15.87
CA PHE A 442 10.34 -0.70 17.23
C PHE A 442 11.22 -1.93 17.51
N GLU A 443 11.46 -2.18 18.80
CA GLU A 443 11.99 -3.43 19.32
C GLU A 443 11.09 -3.95 20.43
N TYR A 444 10.50 -5.13 20.23
CA TYR A 444 9.82 -5.86 21.31
C TYR A 444 10.82 -6.64 22.13
N ASN A 445 10.91 -6.35 23.42
CA ASN A 445 11.74 -7.09 24.39
C ASN A 445 10.93 -8.18 25.08
N SER A 446 11.22 -9.43 24.78
CA SER A 446 10.50 -10.60 25.28
C SER A 446 10.61 -10.83 26.79
N LYS A 447 11.70 -10.36 27.43
CA LYS A 447 11.97 -10.52 28.87
C LYS A 447 11.19 -9.50 29.70
N THR A 448 11.25 -8.23 29.32
CA THR A 448 10.56 -7.13 30.02
C THR A 448 9.11 -6.99 29.59
N ASN A 449 8.73 -7.59 28.46
CA ASN A 449 7.42 -7.47 27.83
C ASN A 449 7.08 -6.01 27.52
N VAL A 450 8.00 -5.31 26.88
CA VAL A 450 7.91 -3.89 26.51
C VAL A 450 8.22 -3.78 25.03
N VAL A 451 7.50 -2.94 24.33
CA VAL A 451 7.82 -2.47 22.97
C VAL A 451 8.52 -1.13 23.11
N GLU A 452 9.78 -1.09 22.70
CA GLU A 452 10.62 0.11 22.74
C GLU A 452 10.54 0.85 21.40
N GLU A 453 10.15 2.12 21.45
CA GLU A 453 10.18 3.01 20.29
C GLU A 453 11.62 3.38 19.95
N LYS A 454 12.05 3.15 18.71
CA LYS A 454 13.41 3.43 18.25
C LYS A 454 13.51 4.71 17.43
N LEU A 455 12.62 4.88 16.43
CA LEU A 455 12.69 5.99 15.50
C LEU A 455 11.35 6.15 14.79
N PHE A 456 10.85 7.38 14.67
CA PHE A 456 9.72 7.75 13.83
C PHE A 456 10.19 8.66 12.68
N ILE A 457 9.94 8.26 11.44
CA ILE A 457 10.23 9.03 10.24
C ILE A 457 8.90 9.49 9.67
N GLU A 458 8.61 10.78 9.81
CA GLU A 458 7.39 11.40 9.28
C GLU A 458 7.58 11.76 7.81
N CYS A 459 6.58 11.49 6.97
CA CYS A 459 6.50 11.93 5.58
C CYS A 459 5.08 12.41 5.24
N ASP A 460 4.97 13.15 4.14
CA ASP A 460 3.70 13.72 3.64
C ASP A 460 3.05 12.90 2.52
N LYS A 461 3.57 11.71 2.23
CA LYS A 461 3.01 10.80 1.23
C LYS A 461 1.99 9.84 1.85
N PRO A 462 0.96 9.42 1.09
CA PRO A 462 -0.03 8.45 1.56
C PRO A 462 0.55 7.04 1.70
N TYR A 463 -0.18 6.19 2.41
CA TYR A 463 0.21 4.82 2.71
C TYR A 463 0.62 4.00 1.49
N GLU A 464 -0.12 4.09 0.38
CA GLU A 464 0.11 3.30 -0.83
C GLU A 464 1.50 3.57 -1.43
N ILE A 465 1.96 4.82 -1.42
CA ILE A 465 3.31 5.18 -1.90
C ILE A 465 4.38 4.72 -0.91
N ILE A 466 4.15 4.92 0.39
CA ILE A 466 5.09 4.44 1.43
C ILE A 466 5.27 2.92 1.32
N LYS A 467 4.18 2.17 1.10
CA LYS A 467 4.18 0.73 0.93
C LYS A 467 5.01 0.31 -0.27
N GLU A 468 4.71 0.86 -1.45
CA GLU A 468 5.41 0.55 -2.71
C GLU A 468 6.93 0.75 -2.59
N ASP A 469 7.37 1.82 -1.93
CA ASP A 469 8.77 2.12 -1.76
C ASP A 469 9.48 1.21 -0.75
N LEU A 470 8.86 0.97 0.41
CA LEU A 470 9.45 0.13 1.46
C LEU A 470 9.49 -1.36 1.09
N GLU A 471 8.58 -1.82 0.23
CA GLU A 471 8.63 -3.19 -0.29
C GLU A 471 9.88 -3.45 -1.15
N LYS A 472 10.45 -2.41 -1.76
CA LYS A 472 11.69 -2.52 -2.54
C LYS A 472 12.91 -2.73 -1.65
N LEU A 473 13.02 -2.00 -0.54
CA LEU A 473 14.13 -2.12 0.40
C LEU A 473 13.77 -1.54 1.77
N ALA A 474 13.83 -2.35 2.81
CA ALA A 474 13.87 -1.90 4.20
C ALA A 474 14.62 -2.92 5.06
N TYR A 475 15.65 -2.48 5.80
CA TYR A 475 16.52 -3.33 6.60
C TYR A 475 17.11 -2.59 7.80
N ALA A 476 17.03 -3.18 9.00
CA ALA A 476 17.70 -2.67 10.20
C ALA A 476 18.85 -3.62 10.62
N ASN A 477 20.03 -3.08 10.84
CA ASN A 477 21.18 -3.85 11.27
C ASN A 477 21.40 -3.80 12.80
N LEU A 478 22.31 -4.63 13.29
CA LEU A 478 22.69 -4.69 14.72
C LEU A 478 23.57 -3.49 15.16
N LEU A 479 24.00 -2.65 14.22
CA LEU A 479 24.79 -1.44 14.48
C LEU A 479 23.91 -0.23 14.84
N GLY A 480 22.59 -0.40 14.81
CA GLY A 480 21.62 0.66 15.07
C GLY A 480 21.40 1.55 13.85
N GLU A 481 21.51 1.00 12.65
CA GLU A 481 21.24 1.68 11.39
C GLU A 481 20.04 1.04 10.71
N PHE A 482 19.14 1.88 10.17
CA PHE A 482 17.97 1.47 9.38
C PHE A 482 18.13 1.99 7.96
N TYR A 483 18.17 1.08 6.97
CA TYR A 483 18.27 1.34 5.55
C TYR A 483 16.90 1.17 4.92
N PHE A 484 16.50 2.11 4.04
CA PHE A 484 15.23 2.00 3.31
C PHE A 484 15.30 2.75 1.98
N TYR A 485 14.53 2.26 1.02
CA TYR A 485 14.29 2.97 -0.23
C TYR A 485 13.06 3.85 -0.07
N PHE A 486 13.16 5.10 -0.52
CA PHE A 486 12.04 6.02 -0.58
C PHE A 486 12.32 7.13 -1.59
N ASP A 487 11.33 7.46 -2.45
CA ASP A 487 11.41 8.58 -3.37
C ASP A 487 12.67 8.56 -4.24
N GLN A 488 12.93 7.43 -4.94
CA GLN A 488 14.13 7.22 -5.79
C GLN A 488 15.47 7.36 -5.06
N LYS A 489 15.50 7.17 -3.74
CA LYS A 489 16.70 7.31 -2.93
C LYS A 489 16.85 6.14 -1.97
N ILE A 490 18.09 5.76 -1.66
CA ILE A 490 18.35 4.90 -0.52
C ILE A 490 18.81 5.79 0.62
N TYR A 491 18.10 5.68 1.73
CA TYR A 491 18.42 6.36 2.97
C TYR A 491 19.02 5.40 3.99
N LYS A 492 19.85 5.97 4.88
CA LYS A 492 20.34 5.32 6.08
C LYS A 492 20.01 6.20 7.27
N ALA A 493 19.18 5.74 8.17
CA ALA A 493 18.88 6.39 9.43
C ALA A 493 19.74 5.82 10.55
N ASN A 494 20.47 6.67 11.25
CA ASN A 494 21.16 6.33 12.50
C ASN A 494 20.17 6.48 13.66
N ILE A 495 19.80 5.36 14.29
CA ILE A 495 18.79 5.31 15.34
C ILE A 495 19.23 6.10 16.58
N ALA A 496 20.52 6.00 16.98
CA ALA A 496 21.02 6.66 18.18
C ALA A 496 21.15 8.18 18.02
N GLU A 497 21.56 8.62 16.83
CA GLU A 497 21.81 10.04 16.50
C GLU A 497 20.55 10.73 15.95
N GLN A 498 19.52 9.95 15.56
CA GLN A 498 18.28 10.44 14.93
C GLN A 498 18.58 11.31 13.70
N GLN A 499 19.46 10.82 12.86
CA GLN A 499 19.86 11.47 11.63
C GLN A 499 19.64 10.54 10.44
N ILE A 500 19.22 11.12 9.31
CA ILE A 500 19.08 10.43 8.04
C ILE A 500 20.18 10.92 7.10
N GLU A 501 20.87 9.99 6.47
CA GLU A 501 21.86 10.19 5.43
C GLU A 501 21.36 9.59 4.12
N THR A 502 21.45 10.31 3.02
CA THR A 502 21.18 9.78 1.68
C THR A 502 22.42 9.04 1.17
N ILE A 503 22.23 7.76 0.84
CA ILE A 503 23.32 6.90 0.33
C ILE A 503 23.47 7.03 -1.19
N VAL A 504 22.33 7.12 -1.90
CA VAL A 504 22.26 7.32 -3.35
C VAL A 504 20.96 8.05 -3.69
N GLU A 505 21.03 8.93 -4.69
CA GLU A 505 19.91 9.72 -5.22
C GLU A 505 19.63 9.35 -6.68
N ASN A 506 18.47 9.69 -7.19
CA ASN A 506 18.02 9.46 -8.56
C ASN A 506 18.16 7.98 -9.00
N LEU A 507 17.82 7.08 -8.08
CA LEU A 507 17.89 5.65 -8.29
C LEU A 507 16.57 5.13 -8.88
N ASN A 508 16.57 4.87 -10.18
CA ASN A 508 15.46 4.15 -10.79
C ASN A 508 15.32 2.76 -10.16
N ASN A 509 14.11 2.38 -9.75
CA ASN A 509 13.81 1.09 -9.14
C ASN A 509 14.22 -0.10 -10.02
N GLU A 510 14.19 0.02 -11.35
CA GLU A 510 14.65 -1.02 -12.28
C GLU A 510 16.17 -1.27 -12.21
N ASN A 511 16.93 -0.32 -11.69
CA ASN A 511 18.37 -0.36 -11.51
C ASN A 511 18.79 -0.75 -10.08
N LEU A 512 17.81 -1.07 -9.20
CA LEU A 512 18.01 -1.54 -7.83
C LEU A 512 17.73 -3.04 -7.75
N TYR A 513 18.66 -3.79 -7.23
CA TYR A 513 18.58 -5.22 -6.97
C TYR A 513 18.77 -5.47 -5.48
N VAL A 514 17.85 -6.18 -4.85
CA VAL A 514 17.87 -6.45 -3.40
C VAL A 514 17.82 -7.94 -3.16
N CYS A 515 18.59 -8.44 -2.18
CA CYS A 515 18.55 -9.86 -1.83
C CYS A 515 17.29 -10.17 -0.98
N ALA A 516 16.90 -11.44 -0.96
CA ALA A 516 15.64 -11.88 -0.37
C ALA A 516 15.43 -11.54 1.12
N ASN A 517 16.51 -11.35 1.90
CA ASN A 517 16.46 -10.96 3.31
C ASN A 517 16.77 -9.47 3.55
N ASN A 518 16.78 -8.66 2.49
CA ASN A 518 17.07 -7.23 2.51
C ASN A 518 18.41 -6.82 3.17
N SER A 519 19.34 -7.76 3.44
CA SER A 519 20.63 -7.44 4.07
C SER A 519 21.65 -6.84 3.10
N MET A 520 21.39 -6.95 1.80
CA MET A 520 22.29 -6.52 0.74
C MET A 520 21.52 -5.99 -0.46
N CYS A 521 22.09 -4.98 -1.11
CA CYS A 521 21.57 -4.50 -2.39
C CYS A 521 22.73 -4.13 -3.34
N ALA A 522 22.38 -4.05 -4.63
CA ALA A 522 23.26 -3.56 -5.67
C ALA A 522 22.47 -2.62 -6.60
N TRP A 523 23.14 -1.60 -7.11
CA TRP A 523 22.52 -0.67 -8.06
C TRP A 523 23.49 -0.21 -9.15
N VAL A 524 22.93 0.24 -10.26
CA VAL A 524 23.69 0.86 -11.34
C VAL A 524 24.22 2.23 -10.89
N SER A 525 25.55 2.39 -10.84
CA SER A 525 26.18 3.63 -10.38
C SER A 525 26.80 4.45 -11.49
N LYS A 526 27.10 3.84 -12.65
CA LYS A 526 27.51 4.54 -13.88
C LYS A 526 27.04 3.78 -15.10
N GLU A 527 26.46 4.50 -16.04
CA GLU A 527 26.08 3.99 -17.36
C GLU A 527 26.36 5.02 -18.45
N ASP A 528 26.38 4.59 -19.71
CA ASP A 528 26.41 5.44 -20.88
C ASP A 528 25.28 5.02 -21.86
N SER A 529 25.23 5.63 -23.03
CA SER A 529 24.22 5.31 -24.05
C SER A 529 24.23 3.84 -24.48
N ILE A 530 25.31 3.09 -24.28
CA ILE A 530 25.46 1.69 -24.66
C ILE A 530 24.99 0.77 -23.53
N GLY A 531 25.34 1.06 -22.27
CA GLY A 531 24.97 0.24 -21.13
C GLY A 531 25.76 0.53 -19.86
N VAL A 532 25.65 -0.38 -18.88
CA VAL A 532 26.20 -0.20 -17.53
C VAL A 532 27.72 -0.36 -17.50
N LEU A 533 28.40 0.66 -17.01
CA LEU A 533 29.86 0.73 -16.80
C LEU A 533 30.27 0.27 -15.40
N GLN A 534 29.44 0.58 -14.39
CA GLN A 534 29.76 0.29 -13.00
C GLN A 534 28.48 0.05 -12.20
N MET A 535 28.54 -0.92 -11.31
CA MET A 535 27.54 -1.18 -10.28
C MET A 535 28.15 -1.00 -8.90
N THR A 536 27.37 -0.52 -7.94
CA THR A 536 27.73 -0.48 -6.53
C THR A 536 26.98 -1.56 -5.78
N PHE A 537 27.66 -2.29 -4.93
CA PHE A 537 27.12 -3.31 -4.03
C PHE A 537 27.27 -2.82 -2.58
N LEU A 538 26.21 -2.90 -1.81
CA LEU A 538 26.15 -2.49 -0.40
C LEU A 538 25.72 -3.67 0.47
N ARG A 539 26.51 -3.95 1.49
CA ARG A 539 26.17 -4.82 2.61
C ARG A 539 25.63 -3.98 3.75
N MET A 540 24.34 -4.03 3.98
CA MET A 540 23.70 -3.23 5.03
C MET A 540 23.92 -3.80 6.44
N ASP A 541 24.27 -5.10 6.54
CA ASP A 541 24.65 -5.75 7.81
C ASP A 541 25.94 -5.21 8.43
N THR A 542 26.87 -4.72 7.61
CA THR A 542 28.21 -4.23 8.01
C THR A 542 28.51 -2.81 7.51
N SER A 543 27.59 -2.19 6.75
CA SER A 543 27.79 -0.89 6.08
C SER A 543 28.95 -0.87 5.07
N GLU A 544 29.46 -2.05 4.66
CA GLU A 544 30.52 -2.18 3.66
C GLU A 544 29.96 -2.04 2.26
N ARG A 545 30.66 -1.27 1.41
CA ARG A 545 30.31 -1.19 -0.02
C ARG A 545 31.54 -1.32 -0.91
N TYR A 546 31.33 -1.85 -2.11
CA TYR A 546 32.34 -1.93 -3.16
C TYR A 546 31.71 -1.79 -4.55
N THR A 547 32.53 -1.59 -5.54
CA THR A 547 32.11 -1.48 -6.95
C THR A 547 32.49 -2.70 -7.78
N ILE A 548 31.67 -2.95 -8.79
CA ILE A 548 31.93 -3.91 -9.87
C ILE A 548 32.00 -3.10 -11.17
N ASP A 549 33.17 -3.12 -11.81
CA ASP A 549 33.45 -2.32 -12.99
C ASP A 549 33.43 -3.20 -14.25
N ALA A 550 32.86 -2.71 -15.34
CA ALA A 550 32.98 -3.32 -16.65
C ALA A 550 34.43 -3.20 -17.15
N LYS A 551 34.91 -4.23 -17.86
CA LYS A 551 36.22 -4.16 -18.50
C LYS A 551 36.17 -3.28 -19.76
N GLY A 552 37.34 -2.83 -20.24
CA GLY A 552 37.38 -2.05 -21.47
C GLY A 552 36.79 -2.82 -22.66
N GLY A 553 35.86 -2.18 -23.38
CA GLY A 553 35.13 -2.81 -24.49
C GLY A 553 33.94 -3.71 -24.07
N GLU A 554 33.58 -3.68 -22.79
CA GLU A 554 32.46 -4.47 -22.25
C GLU A 554 31.47 -3.58 -21.49
N ARG A 555 30.27 -4.13 -21.25
CA ARG A 555 29.24 -3.64 -20.32
C ARG A 555 28.81 -4.77 -19.41
N ILE A 556 28.31 -4.42 -18.22
CA ILE A 556 27.77 -5.39 -17.28
C ILE A 556 26.25 -5.24 -17.17
N LYS A 557 25.58 -6.34 -16.84
CA LYS A 557 24.14 -6.34 -16.55
C LYS A 557 23.91 -7.19 -15.31
N ALA A 558 23.30 -6.59 -14.27
CA ALA A 558 22.80 -7.36 -13.14
C ALA A 558 21.54 -8.13 -13.55
N LEU A 559 21.36 -9.29 -12.95
CA LEU A 559 20.20 -10.16 -13.16
C LEU A 559 19.39 -10.36 -11.86
N GLY A 560 19.97 -10.07 -10.69
CA GLY A 560 19.34 -10.22 -9.40
C GLY A 560 20.19 -11.00 -8.39
N PHE A 561 19.54 -11.42 -7.31
CA PHE A 561 20.16 -12.22 -6.25
C PHE A 561 19.53 -13.61 -6.19
N MET A 562 20.34 -14.61 -5.88
CA MET A 562 19.90 -15.93 -5.42
C MET A 562 20.36 -16.09 -3.97
N GLY A 563 19.43 -15.94 -3.03
CA GLY A 563 19.76 -15.79 -1.62
C GLY A 563 20.58 -14.52 -1.36
N GLU A 564 21.83 -14.66 -0.90
CA GLU A 564 22.76 -13.57 -0.69
C GLU A 564 23.79 -13.38 -1.83
N ASP A 565 23.71 -14.18 -2.90
CA ASP A 565 24.68 -14.19 -3.99
C ASP A 565 24.18 -13.36 -5.17
N LEU A 566 24.95 -12.35 -5.59
CA LEU A 566 24.64 -11.48 -6.73
C LEU A 566 24.99 -12.17 -8.06
N ILE A 567 24.08 -12.11 -9.01
CA ILE A 567 24.22 -12.63 -10.37
C ILE A 567 24.32 -11.46 -11.33
N TYR A 568 25.42 -11.39 -12.07
CA TYR A 568 25.59 -10.40 -13.14
C TYR A 568 26.35 -10.99 -14.32
N GLY A 569 26.18 -10.41 -15.51
CA GLY A 569 26.85 -10.85 -16.71
C GLY A 569 27.72 -9.78 -17.36
N ASP A 570 28.71 -10.26 -18.12
CA ASP A 570 29.58 -9.45 -18.97
C ASP A 570 29.12 -9.56 -20.44
N ALA A 571 28.89 -8.43 -21.13
CA ALA A 571 28.52 -8.34 -22.54
C ALA A 571 29.52 -7.47 -23.30
N LYS A 572 29.83 -7.85 -24.56
CA LYS A 572 30.66 -7.05 -25.44
C LYS A 572 29.84 -5.90 -26.04
N ILE A 573 30.41 -4.72 -26.13
CA ILE A 573 29.75 -3.54 -26.71
C ILE A 573 29.19 -3.82 -28.10
N ASP A 574 29.94 -4.56 -28.96
CA ASP A 574 29.55 -4.87 -30.32
C ASP A 574 28.34 -5.84 -30.44
N ASP A 575 27.98 -6.49 -29.34
CA ASP A 575 26.85 -7.44 -29.28
C ASP A 575 25.59 -6.78 -28.71
N ILE A 576 25.68 -5.59 -28.11
CA ILE A 576 24.57 -4.83 -27.53
C ILE A 576 23.83 -4.08 -28.64
N TYR A 577 22.51 -4.23 -28.71
CA TYR A 577 21.67 -3.55 -29.69
C TYR A 577 20.31 -3.17 -29.09
N GLU A 578 19.65 -2.26 -29.76
CA GLU A 578 18.26 -1.89 -29.47
C GLU A 578 17.33 -2.64 -30.44
N ASN A 579 16.30 -3.31 -29.88
CA ASN A 579 15.31 -4.00 -30.70
C ASN A 579 14.31 -3.00 -31.31
N VAL A 580 13.39 -3.47 -32.14
CA VAL A 580 12.38 -2.61 -32.81
C VAL A 580 11.45 -1.92 -31.84
N TYR A 581 11.32 -2.42 -30.60
CA TYR A 581 10.49 -1.85 -29.53
C TYR A 581 11.24 -0.82 -28.65
N GLY A 582 12.49 -0.50 -29.02
CA GLY A 582 13.33 0.41 -28.25
C GLY A 582 13.95 -0.21 -26.99
N GLU A 583 13.82 -1.53 -26.79
CA GLU A 583 14.43 -2.22 -25.67
C GLU A 583 15.90 -2.55 -25.94
N LYS A 584 16.76 -2.24 -24.99
CA LYS A 584 18.19 -2.54 -25.06
C LYS A 584 18.45 -4.00 -24.72
N ILE A 585 18.84 -4.78 -25.71
CA ILE A 585 19.23 -6.18 -25.55
C ILE A 585 20.73 -6.24 -25.24
N VAL A 586 21.07 -6.89 -24.12
CA VAL A 586 22.44 -7.05 -23.62
C VAL A 586 22.78 -8.54 -23.59
N PRO A 587 23.36 -9.09 -24.68
CA PRO A 587 23.71 -10.51 -24.77
C PRO A 587 24.99 -10.78 -23.97
N MET A 588 24.86 -11.40 -22.80
CA MET A 588 25.98 -11.70 -21.92
C MET A 588 26.67 -13.01 -22.35
N TYR A 589 27.95 -12.94 -22.69
CA TYR A 589 28.77 -14.12 -23.06
C TYR A 589 29.30 -14.87 -21.82
N ASN A 590 29.15 -14.26 -20.64
CA ASN A 590 29.61 -14.79 -19.37
C ASN A 590 28.71 -14.32 -18.24
N LEU A 591 28.35 -15.23 -17.30
CA LEU A 591 27.70 -14.88 -16.05
C LEU A 591 28.63 -15.16 -14.87
N ASN A 592 28.61 -14.28 -13.90
CA ASN A 592 29.31 -14.40 -12.63
C ASN A 592 28.31 -14.46 -11.49
N ILE A 593 28.44 -15.44 -10.60
CA ILE A 593 27.73 -15.50 -9.31
C ILE A 593 28.76 -15.22 -8.25
N ILE A 594 28.56 -14.13 -7.50
CA ILE A 594 29.50 -13.67 -6.46
C ILE A 594 28.81 -13.62 -5.10
N ASN A 595 29.58 -14.01 -4.08
CA ASN A 595 29.12 -13.89 -2.71
C ASN A 595 29.34 -12.47 -2.13
N LYS A 596 28.88 -12.27 -0.90
CA LYS A 596 29.00 -11.00 -0.16
C LYS A 596 30.43 -10.51 0.08
N PHE A 597 31.44 -11.35 -0.16
CA PHE A 597 32.86 -11.01 -0.06
C PHE A 597 33.50 -10.72 -1.43
N LYS A 598 32.69 -10.60 -2.49
CA LYS A 598 33.14 -10.39 -3.87
C LYS A 598 33.90 -11.60 -4.46
N GLU A 599 33.78 -12.77 -3.88
CA GLU A 599 34.37 -14.01 -4.40
C GLU A 599 33.47 -14.63 -5.45
N ILE A 600 34.02 -15.01 -6.58
CA ILE A 600 33.29 -15.70 -7.65
C ILE A 600 33.04 -17.13 -7.22
N LEU A 601 31.79 -17.46 -6.91
CA LEU A 601 31.36 -18.83 -6.59
C LEU A 601 31.20 -19.69 -7.83
N LYS A 602 30.67 -19.10 -8.90
CA LYS A 602 30.44 -19.78 -10.17
C LYS A 602 30.59 -18.81 -11.33
N LYS A 603 31.17 -19.33 -12.40
CA LYS A 603 31.22 -18.68 -13.70
C LYS A 603 30.53 -19.57 -14.71
N TYR A 604 29.61 -19.00 -15.48
CA TYR A 604 28.93 -19.70 -16.58
C TYR A 604 29.32 -19.04 -17.91
N SER A 605 29.88 -19.82 -18.80
CA SER A 605 30.29 -19.36 -20.15
C SER A 605 30.36 -20.57 -21.07
N GLU A 606 29.67 -20.54 -22.19
CA GLU A 606 29.67 -21.56 -23.23
C GLU A 606 30.00 -20.92 -24.57
N GLU A 607 30.66 -21.67 -25.46
CA GLU A 607 31.05 -21.17 -26.79
C GLU A 607 29.81 -20.91 -27.66
N ASN A 608 29.71 -19.70 -28.24
CA ASN A 608 28.59 -19.21 -29.05
C ASN A 608 27.23 -19.24 -28.35
N ILE A 609 27.21 -19.17 -27.01
CA ILE A 609 26.00 -19.02 -26.21
C ILE A 609 26.02 -17.66 -25.52
N TYR A 610 24.90 -16.97 -25.61
CA TYR A 610 24.67 -15.65 -24.97
C TYR A 610 23.47 -15.75 -24.07
N VAL A 611 23.58 -15.25 -22.86
CA VAL A 611 22.45 -15.15 -21.93
C VAL A 611 21.83 -13.76 -22.08
N THR A 612 20.54 -13.72 -22.38
CA THR A 612 19.79 -12.47 -22.57
C THR A 612 18.94 -12.11 -21.35
N GLY A 613 18.65 -13.11 -20.50
CA GLY A 613 17.91 -12.93 -19.26
C GLY A 613 17.93 -14.19 -18.40
N CYS A 614 17.36 -14.10 -17.21
CA CYS A 614 17.12 -15.27 -16.36
C CYS A 614 15.84 -15.12 -15.53
N ARG A 615 15.35 -16.25 -15.01
CA ARG A 615 14.36 -16.31 -13.93
C ARG A 615 15.02 -16.95 -12.71
N ILE A 616 14.93 -16.29 -11.58
CA ILE A 616 15.48 -16.74 -10.30
C ILE A 616 14.31 -17.16 -9.42
N ASN A 617 14.27 -18.45 -9.06
CA ASN A 617 13.26 -19.01 -8.16
C ASN A 617 14.01 -19.75 -7.04
N ASP A 618 13.97 -19.27 -5.82
CA ASP A 618 14.66 -19.83 -4.65
C ASP A 618 16.10 -20.29 -4.95
N ASN A 619 16.30 -21.59 -5.16
CA ASN A 619 17.60 -22.20 -5.42
C ASN A 619 17.85 -22.52 -6.91
N LEU A 620 16.99 -22.07 -7.83
CA LEU A 620 17.06 -22.36 -9.26
C LEU A 620 17.15 -21.07 -10.10
N ILE A 621 18.17 -20.97 -10.94
CA ILE A 621 18.28 -19.94 -11.97
C ILE A 621 18.01 -20.62 -13.33
N THR A 622 16.97 -20.20 -14.02
CA THR A 622 16.69 -20.61 -15.40
C THR A 622 17.18 -19.55 -16.35
N LEU A 623 18.13 -19.88 -17.21
CA LEU A 623 18.79 -18.99 -18.15
C LEU A 623 18.03 -18.94 -19.48
N MET A 624 17.72 -17.75 -19.97
CA MET A 624 17.28 -17.49 -21.34
C MET A 624 18.51 -17.32 -22.19
N ARG A 625 18.65 -18.15 -23.21
CA ARG A 625 19.86 -18.25 -24.01
C ARG A 625 19.59 -18.07 -25.50
N ASP A 626 20.53 -17.41 -26.16
CA ASP A 626 20.57 -17.24 -27.59
C ASP A 626 21.92 -17.71 -28.14
N THR A 627 21.94 -18.02 -29.43
CA THR A 627 23.16 -18.37 -30.21
C THR A 627 23.21 -17.51 -31.48
N LYS A 628 24.41 -17.22 -31.99
CA LYS A 628 24.54 -16.52 -33.26
C LYS A 628 24.43 -17.51 -34.42
N ASP A 629 23.57 -17.19 -35.39
CA ASP A 629 23.45 -17.89 -36.67
C ASP A 629 24.64 -17.56 -37.63
N GLU A 630 24.60 -18.11 -38.83
CA GLU A 630 25.64 -17.89 -39.85
C GLU A 630 25.74 -16.40 -40.27
N ASN A 631 24.70 -15.60 -40.06
CA ASN A 631 24.66 -14.19 -40.40
C ASN A 631 25.07 -13.29 -39.21
N GLY A 632 25.32 -13.88 -38.03
CA GLY A 632 25.65 -13.19 -36.80
C GLY A 632 24.41 -12.70 -36.02
N SER A 633 23.19 -13.03 -36.44
CA SER A 633 21.95 -12.71 -35.77
C SER A 633 21.71 -13.65 -34.58
N LEU A 634 21.18 -13.09 -33.46
CA LEU A 634 20.82 -13.88 -32.30
C LEU A 634 19.51 -14.65 -32.58
N VAL A 635 19.55 -15.96 -32.31
CA VAL A 635 18.41 -16.87 -32.41
C VAL A 635 18.28 -17.64 -31.11
N SER A 636 17.05 -17.89 -30.70
CA SER A 636 16.78 -18.56 -29.42
C SER A 636 17.40 -19.94 -29.33
N ALA A 637 18.08 -20.22 -28.23
CA ALA A 637 18.66 -21.51 -27.88
C ALA A 637 17.87 -22.14 -26.72
N PRO A 638 17.93 -23.49 -26.55
CA PRO A 638 17.25 -24.12 -25.42
C PRO A 638 17.69 -23.53 -24.06
N PRO A 639 16.78 -23.31 -23.12
CA PRO A 639 17.14 -22.79 -21.80
C PRO A 639 18.05 -23.76 -21.03
N ASP A 640 18.85 -23.25 -20.11
CA ASP A 640 19.68 -24.04 -19.19
C ASP A 640 19.43 -23.61 -17.76
N SER A 641 19.86 -24.39 -16.78
CA SER A 641 19.58 -24.13 -15.38
C SER A 641 20.80 -24.25 -14.49
N ILE A 642 20.91 -23.34 -13.53
CA ILE A 642 21.89 -23.38 -12.46
C ILE A 642 21.14 -23.63 -11.13
N VAL A 643 21.51 -24.72 -10.44
CA VAL A 643 20.89 -25.07 -9.15
C VAL A 643 21.91 -24.82 -8.03
N ASN A 644 21.45 -24.17 -6.95
CA ASN A 644 22.20 -24.08 -5.70
C ASN A 644 21.69 -25.15 -4.71
N SER A 645 22.38 -26.28 -4.64
CA SER A 645 22.02 -27.39 -3.77
C SER A 645 22.29 -27.15 -2.26
N LEU A 646 22.89 -25.99 -1.91
CA LEU A 646 23.22 -25.65 -0.53
C LEU A 646 22.13 -24.78 0.14
N MET A 647 21.16 -24.28 -0.62
CA MET A 647 20.06 -23.45 -0.12
C MET A 647 18.86 -24.31 0.33
N GLU A 648 19.01 -25.15 1.32
CA GLU A 648 17.83 -25.69 2.03
C GLU A 648 17.45 -24.76 3.17
N LYS A 649 16.37 -23.99 3.01
CA LYS A 649 15.67 -23.32 4.13
C LYS A 649 14.90 -24.40 4.90
N THR A 650 15.48 -24.93 5.97
CA THR A 650 14.75 -25.76 6.94
C THR A 650 14.09 -24.85 7.97
N TYR A 651 12.83 -24.49 7.75
CA TYR A 651 12.01 -23.90 8.80
C TYR A 651 11.81 -24.90 9.93
N LYS A 652 11.86 -24.43 11.16
CA LYS A 652 11.61 -25.26 12.34
C LYS A 652 10.15 -25.24 12.75
N ASN A 653 9.44 -24.19 12.36
CA ASN A 653 8.01 -24.06 12.42
C ASN A 653 7.47 -24.14 10.98
N ASN A 654 6.38 -24.85 10.75
CA ASN A 654 5.87 -25.12 9.40
C ASN A 654 4.47 -24.50 9.23
N SER A 655 4.35 -23.59 8.27
CA SER A 655 3.06 -23.04 7.86
C SER A 655 2.44 -23.93 6.78
N GLU A 656 1.17 -24.27 6.93
CA GLU A 656 0.43 -25.11 5.99
C GLU A 656 -1.05 -24.68 5.91
N VAL A 657 -1.65 -24.93 4.75
CA VAL A 657 -3.08 -24.74 4.53
C VAL A 657 -3.80 -26.07 4.75
N ILE A 658 -4.74 -26.10 5.67
CA ILE A 658 -5.52 -27.30 5.99
C ILE A 658 -7.00 -27.09 5.66
N ALA A 659 -7.69 -28.18 5.28
CA ALA A 659 -9.14 -28.17 5.06
C ALA A 659 -9.88 -28.49 6.37
N THR A 660 -10.92 -27.72 6.63
CA THR A 660 -11.84 -27.92 7.76
C THR A 660 -13.27 -28.08 7.27
N GLU A 661 -14.16 -28.60 8.13
CA GLU A 661 -15.55 -28.85 7.75
C GLU A 661 -16.33 -27.55 7.51
N ASN A 662 -16.21 -26.55 8.37
CA ASN A 662 -17.01 -25.34 8.33
C ASN A 662 -16.29 -24.16 7.69
N LEU A 663 -14.99 -23.94 8.00
CA LEU A 663 -14.22 -22.80 7.51
C LEU A 663 -13.52 -23.09 6.17
N LYS A 664 -13.73 -24.30 5.59
CA LYS A 664 -13.03 -24.76 4.39
C LYS A 664 -11.49 -24.70 4.60
N LYS A 665 -10.73 -24.05 3.75
CA LYS A 665 -9.28 -23.90 3.92
C LYS A 665 -8.95 -22.82 4.96
N ILE A 666 -8.08 -23.14 5.88
CA ILE A 666 -7.51 -22.21 6.88
C ILE A 666 -5.99 -22.38 6.94
N VAL A 667 -5.32 -21.34 7.43
CA VAL A 667 -3.89 -21.38 7.69
C VAL A 667 -3.61 -21.92 9.11
N GLN A 668 -2.68 -22.85 9.19
CA GLN A 668 -2.17 -23.44 10.43
C GLN A 668 -0.66 -23.39 10.45
N VAL A 669 -0.07 -23.10 11.62
CA VAL A 669 1.38 -23.24 11.84
C VAL A 669 1.65 -24.35 12.83
N THR A 670 2.52 -25.28 12.43
CA THR A 670 3.05 -26.32 13.32
C THR A 670 4.30 -25.80 13.99
N LEU A 671 4.22 -25.56 15.31
CA LEU A 671 5.33 -25.08 16.10
C LEU A 671 6.35 -26.22 16.37
N LYS A 672 7.61 -25.84 16.54
CA LYS A 672 8.70 -26.78 16.88
C LYS A 672 8.42 -27.59 18.14
N ARG A 673 7.70 -27.04 19.12
CA ARG A 673 7.39 -27.66 20.40
C ARG A 673 5.94 -27.52 20.77
N GLU A 674 5.40 -28.53 21.45
CA GLU A 674 4.05 -28.45 22.04
C GLU A 674 3.98 -27.39 23.14
N MET A 675 2.88 -26.68 23.20
CA MET A 675 2.52 -25.71 24.22
C MET A 675 1.47 -26.32 25.17
N ASP A 676 1.57 -26.01 26.48
CA ASP A 676 0.53 -26.38 27.45
C ASP A 676 -0.62 -25.40 27.39
N ASN A 677 -1.68 -25.73 26.65
CA ASN A 677 -2.85 -24.86 26.41
C ASN A 677 -3.51 -24.33 27.71
N LYS A 678 -3.37 -25.07 28.84
CA LYS A 678 -3.96 -24.66 30.11
C LYS A 678 -3.10 -23.65 30.87
N LYS A 679 -1.85 -23.45 30.45
CA LYS A 679 -0.87 -22.59 31.12
C LYS A 679 -0.22 -21.57 30.22
N ILE A 680 -0.83 -21.29 29.06
CA ILE A 680 -0.34 -20.22 28.18
C ILE A 680 -0.40 -18.90 28.96
N LYS A 681 0.70 -18.17 28.92
CA LYS A 681 0.77 -16.82 29.49
C LYS A 681 0.51 -15.84 28.33
N PHE A 682 -0.65 -15.23 28.36
CA PHE A 682 -0.98 -14.16 27.43
C PHE A 682 -0.25 -12.88 27.82
N LYS A 683 0.38 -12.24 26.85
CA LYS A 683 1.18 -11.03 27.04
C LYS A 683 0.60 -9.89 26.23
N THR A 684 0.42 -8.75 26.87
CA THR A 684 0.14 -7.45 26.21
C THR A 684 1.22 -6.49 26.69
N PRO A 685 2.18 -6.12 25.84
CA PRO A 685 3.26 -5.23 26.23
C PRO A 685 2.78 -3.78 26.38
N LYS A 686 3.56 -3.02 27.12
CA LYS A 686 3.46 -1.56 27.14
C LYS A 686 4.52 -0.98 26.21
N THR A 687 4.24 0.19 25.66
CA THR A 687 5.21 0.93 24.88
C THR A 687 6.12 1.72 25.80
N GLU A 688 7.42 1.63 25.61
CA GLU A 688 8.41 2.48 26.27
C GLU A 688 8.63 3.74 25.43
N MET A 689 8.36 4.89 26.07
CA MET A 689 8.56 6.20 25.44
C MET A 689 9.85 6.82 25.95
N TYR A 690 10.59 7.47 25.07
CA TYR A 690 11.79 8.19 25.45
C TYR A 690 11.49 9.65 25.84
N GLU A 691 12.26 10.19 26.78
CA GLU A 691 12.29 11.63 26.97
C GLU A 691 12.93 12.29 25.75
N GLY A 692 12.17 13.08 24.99
CA GLY A 692 12.63 13.77 23.78
C GLY A 692 11.91 13.30 22.52
N LYS A 693 12.18 13.97 21.42
CA LYS A 693 11.62 13.64 20.10
C LYS A 693 12.48 12.57 19.44
N ARG A 694 11.86 11.49 19.01
CA ARG A 694 12.44 10.47 18.12
C ARG A 694 11.95 10.63 16.67
N GLU A 695 11.49 11.81 16.35
CA GLU A 695 10.84 12.17 15.11
C GLU A 695 11.83 12.86 14.18
N VAL A 696 11.93 12.36 12.97
CA VAL A 696 12.71 12.91 11.87
C VAL A 696 11.78 13.13 10.69
N LEU A 697 11.79 14.33 10.11
CA LEU A 697 11.02 14.66 8.92
C LEU A 697 11.80 14.25 7.67
N LEU A 698 11.14 13.51 6.78
CA LEU A 698 11.64 13.17 5.46
C LEU A 698 11.01 14.14 4.44
N ASN A 699 11.85 14.98 3.83
CA ASN A 699 11.42 15.83 2.73
C ASN A 699 11.49 15.05 1.41
N THR A 700 10.42 15.08 0.65
CA THR A 700 10.27 14.42 -0.64
C THR A 700 10.28 15.46 -1.75
N ASP A 701 11.14 15.27 -2.75
CA ASP A 701 11.23 16.10 -3.95
C ASP A 701 11.25 15.18 -5.17
N SER A 702 10.12 14.50 -5.43
CA SER A 702 10.01 13.57 -6.56
C SER A 702 9.93 14.34 -7.87
N GLU A 703 10.79 14.01 -8.83
CA GLU A 703 10.73 14.51 -10.20
C GLU A 703 10.69 13.33 -11.19
N ASN A 704 9.92 13.46 -12.27
CA ASN A 704 9.85 12.49 -13.37
C ASN A 704 9.41 11.07 -12.95
N ILE A 705 8.47 10.97 -12.02
CA ILE A 705 7.84 9.73 -11.59
C ILE A 705 6.41 9.68 -12.12
N PHE A 706 5.98 8.48 -12.52
CA PHE A 706 4.60 8.16 -12.84
C PHE A 706 4.11 7.09 -11.88
N TYR A 707 2.95 7.30 -11.29
CA TYR A 707 2.28 6.32 -10.42
C TYR A 707 1.12 5.67 -11.18
N ALA A 708 1.08 4.35 -11.21
CA ALA A 708 -0.07 3.60 -11.71
C ALA A 708 -0.98 3.23 -10.54
N TYR A 709 -2.27 3.51 -10.66
CA TYR A 709 -3.28 3.20 -9.64
C TYR A 709 -4.42 2.37 -10.21
N SER A 710 -4.95 1.45 -9.41
CA SER A 710 -6.23 0.81 -9.63
C SER A 710 -6.87 0.42 -8.30
N LEU A 711 -8.19 0.48 -8.19
CA LEU A 711 -8.93 0.10 -6.97
C LEU A 711 -8.44 0.81 -5.70
N ASN A 712 -7.92 2.04 -5.85
CA ASN A 712 -7.31 2.87 -4.80
C ASN A 712 -5.97 2.33 -4.25
N GLU A 713 -5.35 1.39 -4.94
CA GLU A 713 -4.03 0.86 -4.61
C GLU A 713 -3.00 1.39 -5.62
N CYS A 714 -1.79 1.72 -5.17
CA CYS A 714 -0.66 2.00 -6.03
C CYS A 714 -0.13 0.68 -6.58
N LEU A 715 -0.16 0.52 -7.91
CA LEU A 715 0.34 -0.68 -8.61
C LEU A 715 1.82 -0.62 -8.92
N GLY A 716 2.43 0.53 -8.73
CA GLY A 716 3.85 0.74 -8.95
C GLY A 716 4.22 2.18 -9.26
N GLU A 717 5.51 2.43 -9.07
CA GLU A 717 6.20 3.67 -9.39
C GLU A 717 7.09 3.45 -10.61
N PHE A 718 6.99 4.29 -11.61
CA PHE A 718 7.65 4.12 -12.90
C PHE A 718 8.33 5.41 -13.35
N THR A 719 9.52 5.28 -13.95
CA THR A 719 10.14 6.35 -14.75
C THR A 719 9.83 6.21 -16.25
N ASP A 720 9.38 5.01 -16.66
CA ASP A 720 8.93 4.69 -18.01
C ASP A 720 7.39 4.73 -18.06
N LEU A 721 6.86 5.76 -18.72
CA LEU A 721 5.43 5.98 -18.84
C LEU A 721 4.70 4.82 -19.53
N SER A 722 5.30 4.21 -20.56
CA SER A 722 4.67 3.11 -21.29
C SER A 722 4.45 1.88 -20.42
N LYS A 723 5.40 1.60 -19.51
CA LYS A 723 5.24 0.53 -18.52
C LYS A 723 4.16 0.86 -17.50
N ALA A 724 4.11 2.11 -17.02
CA ALA A 724 3.04 2.58 -16.13
C ALA A 724 1.66 2.42 -16.79
N ILE A 725 1.53 2.86 -18.05
CA ILE A 725 0.28 2.73 -18.83
C ILE A 725 -0.11 1.27 -18.98
N LYS A 726 0.81 0.40 -19.38
CA LYS A 726 0.54 -1.02 -19.55
C LYS A 726 0.05 -1.67 -18.25
N THR A 727 0.72 -1.37 -17.13
CA THR A 727 0.32 -1.86 -15.81
C THR A 727 -1.09 -1.36 -15.45
N ALA A 728 -1.38 -0.08 -15.67
CA ALA A 728 -2.70 0.49 -15.42
C ALA A 728 -3.76 -0.08 -16.38
N ASP A 729 -3.45 -0.29 -17.66
CA ASP A 729 -4.38 -0.82 -18.66
C ASP A 729 -4.81 -2.25 -18.33
N GLU A 730 -3.88 -3.12 -17.95
CA GLU A 730 -4.14 -4.50 -17.53
C GLU A 730 -5.04 -4.57 -16.28
N ASN A 731 -5.01 -3.55 -15.42
CA ASN A 731 -5.74 -3.48 -14.15
C ASN A 731 -6.91 -2.48 -14.16
N TYR A 732 -7.30 -1.92 -15.33
CA TYR A 732 -8.35 -0.90 -15.46
C TYR A 732 -8.12 0.35 -14.60
N GLY A 733 -6.88 0.78 -14.55
CA GLY A 733 -6.39 1.84 -13.70
C GLY A 733 -6.15 3.17 -14.40
N THR A 734 -5.38 3.99 -13.72
CA THR A 734 -4.95 5.33 -14.16
C THR A 734 -3.46 5.50 -13.93
N VAL A 735 -2.83 6.40 -14.70
CA VAL A 735 -1.46 6.84 -14.50
C VAL A 735 -1.45 8.34 -14.25
N ILE A 736 -0.81 8.74 -13.16
CA ILE A 736 -0.55 10.15 -12.84
C ILE A 736 0.95 10.42 -12.75
N ASP A 737 1.34 11.68 -12.94
CA ASP A 737 2.69 12.13 -12.60
C ASP A 737 2.80 12.50 -11.11
N CYS A 738 3.99 12.90 -10.66
CA CYS A 738 4.25 13.31 -9.28
C CYS A 738 3.49 14.57 -8.84
N ASP A 739 2.97 15.37 -9.78
CA ASP A 739 2.15 16.56 -9.52
C ASP A 739 0.65 16.26 -9.55
N GLY A 740 0.27 15.00 -9.84
CA GLY A 740 -1.10 14.53 -9.86
C GLY A 740 -1.85 14.71 -11.18
N HIS A 741 -1.16 15.14 -12.25
CA HIS A 741 -1.78 15.23 -13.57
C HIS A 741 -1.98 13.83 -14.18
N TYR A 742 -3.13 13.63 -14.84
CA TYR A 742 -3.38 12.40 -15.56
C TYR A 742 -2.50 12.29 -16.80
N ALA A 743 -1.52 11.40 -16.75
CA ALA A 743 -0.75 11.00 -17.92
C ALA A 743 -1.56 10.04 -18.80
N TRP A 744 -2.40 9.18 -18.17
CA TRP A 744 -3.26 8.24 -18.88
C TRP A 744 -4.39 7.71 -17.97
N LYS A 745 -5.53 7.34 -18.56
CA LYS A 745 -6.66 6.73 -17.83
C LYS A 745 -7.40 5.71 -18.68
N LYS A 746 -7.73 4.56 -18.11
CA LYS A 746 -8.65 3.60 -18.71
C LYS A 746 -10.09 4.10 -18.55
N GLU A 747 -10.68 4.53 -19.65
CA GLU A 747 -12.05 5.05 -19.67
C GLU A 747 -12.82 4.53 -20.89
N THR A 748 -14.13 4.78 -20.93
CA THR A 748 -14.93 4.45 -22.10
C THR A 748 -14.74 5.51 -23.18
N TYR A 749 -14.04 5.16 -24.25
CA TYR A 749 -13.84 6.06 -25.39
C TYR A 749 -15.08 6.11 -26.27
N ALA A 750 -15.24 7.24 -26.98
CA ALA A 750 -16.19 7.34 -28.08
C ALA A 750 -15.87 6.28 -29.16
N SER A 751 -16.89 5.74 -29.85
CA SER A 751 -16.66 4.76 -30.94
C SER A 751 -15.93 5.37 -32.15
N THR A 752 -15.89 6.69 -32.23
CA THR A 752 -15.15 7.43 -33.27
C THR A 752 -14.82 8.82 -32.75
N ASN A 753 -13.60 9.26 -32.97
CA ASN A 753 -13.20 10.64 -32.77
C ASN A 753 -12.23 11.08 -33.88
N GLN A 754 -12.32 12.36 -34.29
CA GLN A 754 -11.38 12.97 -35.20
C GLN A 754 -11.17 14.45 -34.84
N ILE A 755 -9.91 14.85 -34.72
CA ILE A 755 -9.51 16.24 -34.41
C ILE A 755 -9.77 17.12 -35.65
N MET A 756 -10.95 17.72 -35.68
CA MET A 756 -11.42 18.46 -36.87
C MET A 756 -10.63 19.74 -37.18
N LYS A 757 -9.88 20.27 -36.21
CA LYS A 757 -9.04 21.46 -36.41
C LYS A 757 -7.74 21.16 -37.17
N ILE A 758 -7.31 19.90 -37.23
CA ILE A 758 -6.16 19.49 -38.01
C ILE A 758 -6.66 19.13 -39.42
N VAL A 759 -6.22 19.91 -40.41
CA VAL A 759 -6.65 19.79 -41.80
C VAL A 759 -5.47 19.40 -42.70
N GLU A 760 -5.76 19.10 -43.95
CA GLU A 760 -4.72 18.82 -44.96
C GLU A 760 -3.73 19.99 -45.06
N THR A 761 -2.46 19.64 -45.22
CA THR A 761 -1.33 20.58 -45.32
C THR A 761 -0.71 20.52 -46.72
N SER A 762 0.23 21.39 -47.02
CA SER A 762 1.05 21.23 -48.24
C SER A 762 2.02 20.06 -48.11
N GLU A 763 2.37 19.44 -49.23
CA GLU A 763 3.45 18.45 -49.28
C GLU A 763 4.75 19.02 -48.70
N ILE A 764 5.54 18.19 -47.98
CA ILE A 764 6.87 18.59 -47.53
C ILE A 764 7.85 18.62 -48.70
N ASN A 765 8.82 19.54 -48.65
CA ASN A 765 9.94 19.57 -49.55
C ASN A 765 11.07 18.63 -49.10
N ASP A 766 12.10 18.43 -49.93
CA ASP A 766 13.23 17.56 -49.64
C ASP A 766 14.06 17.94 -48.39
N ASP A 767 13.91 19.18 -47.93
CA ASP A 767 14.62 19.74 -46.78
C ASP A 767 13.87 19.60 -45.44
N THR A 768 12.60 19.16 -45.45
CA THR A 768 11.73 19.02 -44.29
C THR A 768 11.47 17.54 -44.00
N SER A 769 11.74 17.08 -42.80
CA SER A 769 11.46 15.67 -42.41
C SER A 769 9.96 15.51 -42.07
N SER A 770 9.48 14.26 -42.16
CA SER A 770 8.11 13.90 -41.74
C SER A 770 7.86 14.22 -40.28
N LEU A 771 8.84 13.95 -39.40
CA LEU A 771 8.79 14.28 -37.98
C LEU A 771 8.69 15.78 -37.72
N GLU A 772 9.53 16.55 -38.38
CA GLU A 772 9.50 18.03 -38.30
C GLU A 772 8.10 18.57 -38.59
N ARG A 773 7.48 18.10 -39.69
CA ARG A 773 6.13 18.51 -40.09
C ARG A 773 5.05 18.08 -39.06
N CYS A 774 5.17 16.90 -38.48
CA CYS A 774 4.23 16.46 -37.43
C CYS A 774 4.30 17.38 -36.22
N ILE A 775 5.50 17.73 -35.75
CA ILE A 775 5.68 18.65 -34.60
C ILE A 775 5.17 20.05 -34.96
N GLU A 776 5.52 20.58 -36.13
CA GLU A 776 5.00 21.88 -36.61
C GLU A 776 3.47 21.92 -36.61
N THR A 777 2.83 20.83 -37.07
CA THR A 777 1.36 20.72 -37.11
C THR A 777 0.75 20.71 -35.70
N ILE A 778 1.37 20.03 -34.74
CA ILE A 778 0.94 20.08 -33.34
C ILE A 778 1.06 21.49 -32.76
N LEU A 779 2.22 22.13 -32.97
CA LEU A 779 2.42 23.51 -32.49
C LEU A 779 1.44 24.50 -33.13
N GLU A 780 1.20 24.40 -34.44
CA GLU A 780 0.19 25.24 -35.16
C GLU A 780 -1.23 24.98 -34.62
N TYR A 781 -1.58 23.72 -34.34
CA TYR A 781 -2.85 23.32 -33.71
C TYR A 781 -3.04 23.96 -32.32
N GLU A 782 -1.97 24.05 -31.54
CA GLU A 782 -1.95 24.69 -30.22
C GLU A 782 -1.78 26.24 -30.31
N GLY A 783 -1.58 26.77 -31.50
CA GLY A 783 -1.49 28.22 -31.75
C GLY A 783 -0.07 28.80 -31.65
N PHE A 784 0.94 27.97 -31.75
CA PHE A 784 2.36 28.34 -31.68
C PHE A 784 3.06 28.14 -33.04
N SER A 785 4.15 28.84 -33.25
CA SER A 785 5.03 28.67 -34.40
C SER A 785 6.48 28.76 -33.98
N LEU A 786 7.28 27.75 -34.38
CA LEU A 786 8.67 27.62 -33.98
C LEU A 786 9.50 27.03 -35.13
N ASP A 787 10.81 27.33 -35.15
CA ASP A 787 11.80 26.63 -35.96
C ASP A 787 12.11 25.25 -35.34
N VAL A 788 11.29 24.25 -35.68
CA VAL A 788 11.39 22.88 -35.19
C VAL A 788 12.69 22.23 -35.70
N LYS A 789 13.11 22.50 -36.93
CA LYS A 789 14.31 21.96 -37.58
C LYS A 789 15.56 22.22 -36.74
N LYS A 790 15.68 23.47 -36.21
CA LYS A 790 16.81 23.84 -35.35
C LYS A 790 16.85 22.99 -34.07
N ASN A 791 15.74 22.87 -33.37
CA ASN A 791 15.66 22.10 -32.11
C ASN A 791 15.98 20.61 -32.32
N LEU A 792 15.45 19.99 -33.38
CA LEU A 792 15.76 18.60 -33.74
C LEU A 792 17.25 18.42 -34.10
N SER A 793 17.85 19.39 -34.81
CA SER A 793 19.28 19.35 -35.17
C SER A 793 20.22 19.52 -33.96
N GLU A 794 19.75 20.16 -32.89
CA GLU A 794 20.41 20.26 -31.60
C GLU A 794 20.23 19.02 -30.72
N GLY A 795 19.48 17.99 -31.20
CA GLY A 795 19.27 16.72 -30.52
C GLY A 795 18.17 16.72 -29.47
N MET A 796 17.27 17.73 -29.49
CA MET A 796 16.12 17.78 -28.58
C MET A 796 15.08 16.72 -28.96
N ASN A 797 14.52 16.01 -27.96
CA ASN A 797 13.46 15.04 -28.19
C ASN A 797 12.16 15.71 -28.67
N PRO A 798 11.36 15.04 -29.52
CA PRO A 798 10.09 15.58 -30.00
C PRO A 798 9.12 16.00 -28.90
N GLY A 799 9.00 15.21 -27.82
CA GLY A 799 8.19 15.54 -26.65
C GLY A 799 8.65 16.82 -25.95
N ASP A 800 9.97 16.97 -25.73
CA ASP A 800 10.56 18.14 -25.07
C ASP A 800 10.34 19.43 -25.92
N ILE A 801 10.31 19.30 -27.25
CA ILE A 801 10.00 20.45 -28.13
C ILE A 801 8.55 20.90 -27.93
N ILE A 802 7.61 19.96 -27.81
CA ILE A 802 6.20 20.28 -27.56
C ILE A 802 6.06 20.90 -26.16
N GLU A 803 6.56 20.25 -25.12
CA GLU A 803 6.49 20.73 -23.72
C GLU A 803 7.04 22.15 -23.56
N LYS A 804 8.18 22.43 -24.15
CA LYS A 804 8.82 23.76 -24.04
C LYS A 804 8.00 24.89 -24.67
N ASN A 805 7.11 24.58 -25.61
CA ASN A 805 6.41 25.58 -26.41
C ASN A 805 4.90 25.64 -26.16
N VAL A 806 4.32 24.57 -25.64
CA VAL A 806 2.90 24.52 -25.27
C VAL A 806 2.81 24.70 -23.75
N PRO A 807 2.22 25.79 -23.25
CA PRO A 807 2.04 26.02 -21.83
C PRO A 807 1.17 24.95 -21.18
N TYR A 808 1.44 24.65 -19.92
CA TYR A 808 0.68 23.68 -19.14
C TYR A 808 0.59 22.31 -19.83
N SER A 809 1.71 21.85 -20.36
CA SER A 809 1.84 20.54 -20.98
C SER A 809 3.14 19.85 -20.59
N LYS A 810 3.15 18.53 -20.71
CA LYS A 810 4.34 17.67 -20.58
C LYS A 810 4.43 16.77 -21.81
N GLY A 811 5.59 16.74 -22.45
CA GLY A 811 5.85 15.86 -23.58
C GLY A 811 5.97 14.41 -23.13
N LEU A 812 5.40 13.48 -23.89
CA LEU A 812 5.32 12.07 -23.56
C LEU A 812 5.94 11.21 -24.68
N ASP A 813 6.87 10.35 -24.31
CA ASP A 813 7.45 9.33 -25.19
C ASP A 813 6.86 7.96 -24.82
N LEU A 814 6.11 7.36 -25.73
CA LEU A 814 5.35 6.13 -25.56
C LEU A 814 5.95 5.03 -26.42
N LYS A 815 7.03 4.43 -25.97
CA LYS A 815 7.67 3.28 -26.62
C LYS A 815 6.99 1.98 -26.22
N ASN A 816 6.76 1.10 -27.20
CA ASN A 816 6.10 -0.19 -26.98
C ASN A 816 4.69 -0.09 -26.38
N SER A 817 3.97 0.99 -26.71
CA SER A 817 2.56 1.23 -26.32
C SER A 817 1.61 0.73 -27.40
N SER A 818 0.47 0.17 -27.00
CA SER A 818 -0.53 -0.32 -27.98
C SER A 818 -1.29 0.83 -28.66
N SER A 819 -1.88 0.49 -29.80
CA SER A 819 -2.74 1.42 -30.52
C SER A 819 -4.06 1.74 -29.76
N ASP A 820 -4.46 0.88 -28.83
CA ASP A 820 -5.61 1.14 -27.96
C ASP A 820 -5.26 2.17 -26.88
N GLU A 821 -4.05 2.13 -26.33
CA GLU A 821 -3.60 3.08 -25.30
C GLU A 821 -3.54 4.51 -25.82
N ILE A 822 -3.17 4.74 -27.10
CA ILE A 822 -3.13 6.08 -27.67
C ILE A 822 -4.53 6.67 -27.92
N LYS A 823 -5.61 5.88 -27.93
CA LYS A 823 -6.99 6.38 -28.07
C LYS A 823 -7.38 7.32 -26.92
N TYR A 824 -6.77 7.18 -25.75
CA TYR A 824 -6.95 8.11 -24.62
C TYR A 824 -6.66 9.57 -25.05
N TYR A 825 -5.50 9.80 -25.69
CA TYR A 825 -5.09 11.13 -26.14
C TYR A 825 -5.97 11.63 -27.28
N LEU A 826 -6.23 10.77 -28.27
CA LEU A 826 -7.09 11.11 -29.41
C LEU A 826 -8.51 11.46 -28.96
N ASN A 827 -9.05 10.77 -27.95
CA ASN A 827 -10.38 11.06 -27.38
C ASN A 827 -10.45 12.42 -26.67
N LYS A 828 -9.30 12.95 -26.24
CA LYS A 828 -9.13 14.30 -25.66
C LYS A 828 -8.70 15.36 -26.68
N ASP A 829 -8.86 15.07 -27.99
CA ASP A 829 -8.40 15.94 -29.09
C ASP A 829 -6.89 16.25 -29.05
N ILE A 830 -6.08 15.35 -28.50
CA ILE A 830 -4.62 15.46 -28.48
C ILE A 830 -4.06 14.55 -29.58
N PRO A 831 -3.36 15.12 -30.60
CA PRO A 831 -2.79 14.34 -31.69
C PRO A 831 -1.57 13.54 -31.26
N VAL A 832 -1.34 12.40 -31.92
CA VAL A 832 -0.26 11.47 -31.58
C VAL A 832 0.66 11.26 -32.80
N ILE A 833 1.96 11.47 -32.64
CA ILE A 833 2.97 11.16 -33.65
C ILE A 833 3.26 9.67 -33.61
N ALA A 834 3.06 8.94 -34.69
CA ALA A 834 3.53 7.57 -34.83
C ALA A 834 4.91 7.58 -35.54
N MET A 835 5.94 7.26 -34.79
CA MET A 835 7.34 7.31 -35.19
C MET A 835 7.66 6.15 -36.17
N ALA A 836 8.14 6.47 -37.35
CA ALA A 836 8.50 5.50 -38.37
C ALA A 836 9.63 6.02 -39.29
N GLY A 837 10.57 6.71 -38.70
CA GLY A 837 11.66 7.36 -39.46
C GLY A 837 11.10 8.34 -40.51
N ASP A 838 11.50 8.13 -41.79
CA ASP A 838 11.02 8.97 -42.91
C ASP A 838 9.50 8.83 -43.17
N ASN A 839 8.85 7.79 -42.66
CA ASN A 839 7.43 7.52 -42.85
C ASN A 839 6.59 7.90 -41.63
N THR A 840 7.16 8.67 -40.70
CA THR A 840 6.44 9.17 -39.50
C THR A 840 5.15 9.89 -39.93
N VAL A 841 4.03 9.62 -39.22
CA VAL A 841 2.71 10.17 -39.49
C VAL A 841 2.10 10.76 -38.22
N LEU A 842 1.17 11.70 -38.37
CA LEU A 842 0.40 12.25 -37.27
C LEU A 842 -0.98 11.59 -37.22
N VAL A 843 -1.24 10.84 -36.16
CA VAL A 843 -2.56 10.23 -35.93
C VAL A 843 -3.46 11.30 -35.34
N VAL A 844 -4.60 11.55 -35.99
CA VAL A 844 -5.53 12.64 -35.64
C VAL A 844 -6.94 12.15 -35.41
N GLY A 845 -7.16 10.84 -35.45
CA GLY A 845 -8.48 10.29 -35.19
C GLY A 845 -8.54 8.77 -35.33
N TYR A 846 -9.63 8.21 -34.89
CA TYR A 846 -9.91 6.77 -34.93
C TYR A 846 -11.41 6.46 -35.05
N SER A 847 -11.70 5.24 -35.45
CA SER A 847 -12.98 4.58 -35.29
C SER A 847 -12.75 3.07 -35.06
N ASP A 848 -13.80 2.29 -34.89
CA ASP A 848 -13.70 0.83 -34.77
C ASP A 848 -13.07 0.14 -36.00
N LYS A 849 -12.96 0.83 -37.14
CA LYS A 849 -12.49 0.25 -38.42
C LYS A 849 -11.27 0.93 -39.00
N VAL A 850 -11.02 2.18 -38.64
CA VAL A 850 -9.93 2.95 -39.28
C VAL A 850 -9.29 3.91 -38.29
N TYR A 851 -7.99 4.16 -38.49
CA TYR A 851 -7.30 5.33 -37.95
C TYR A 851 -7.27 6.43 -39.03
N VAL A 852 -7.25 7.69 -38.61
CA VAL A 852 -7.09 8.85 -39.51
C VAL A 852 -5.70 9.43 -39.31
N TRP A 853 -4.88 9.42 -40.36
CA TRP A 853 -3.53 9.94 -40.35
C TRP A 853 -3.41 11.17 -41.22
N LEU A 854 -2.70 12.18 -40.74
CA LEU A 854 -2.10 13.18 -41.61
C LEU A 854 -0.74 12.64 -42.08
N ASN A 855 -0.58 12.41 -43.35
CA ASN A 855 0.68 12.01 -43.96
C ASN A 855 1.49 13.25 -44.37
N PRO A 856 2.60 13.58 -43.69
CA PRO A 856 3.35 14.82 -43.97
C PRO A 856 3.88 14.89 -45.39
N ARG A 857 4.26 13.74 -45.99
CA ARG A 857 4.85 13.67 -47.34
C ARG A 857 3.86 14.12 -48.43
N SER A 858 2.60 13.74 -48.29
CA SER A 858 1.55 14.12 -49.25
C SER A 858 0.70 15.30 -48.78
N GLY A 859 0.80 15.66 -47.51
CA GLY A 859 -0.06 16.68 -46.90
C GLY A 859 -1.54 16.26 -46.71
N ASN A 860 -1.89 15.00 -47.03
CA ASN A 860 -3.29 14.54 -47.06
C ASN A 860 -3.69 13.83 -45.78
N LEU A 861 -4.98 13.94 -45.42
CA LEU A 861 -5.62 13.09 -44.43
C LEU A 861 -5.99 11.74 -45.05
N MET A 862 -5.52 10.67 -44.44
CA MET A 862 -5.71 9.30 -44.93
C MET A 862 -6.51 8.49 -43.91
N LYS A 863 -7.47 7.71 -44.39
CA LYS A 863 -8.16 6.69 -43.54
C LYS A 863 -7.49 5.34 -43.81
N VAL A 864 -6.86 4.82 -42.80
CA VAL A 864 -6.10 3.56 -42.85
C VAL A 864 -6.88 2.50 -42.06
N ASN A 865 -7.03 1.30 -42.61
CA ASN A 865 -7.70 0.22 -41.90
C ASN A 865 -6.93 -0.17 -40.62
N VAL A 866 -7.64 -0.58 -39.56
CA VAL A 866 -7.03 -0.95 -38.25
C VAL A 866 -5.92 -1.99 -38.45
N ASP A 867 -6.15 -3.07 -39.21
CA ASP A 867 -5.15 -4.14 -39.42
C ASP A 867 -3.89 -3.62 -40.16
N GLU A 868 -4.06 -2.68 -41.10
CA GLU A 868 -2.95 -2.05 -41.81
C GLU A 868 -2.19 -1.09 -40.90
N ALA A 869 -2.90 -0.33 -40.07
CA ALA A 869 -2.29 0.56 -39.09
C ALA A 869 -1.51 -0.23 -38.03
N GLU A 870 -2.07 -1.33 -37.53
CA GLU A 870 -1.40 -2.23 -36.56
C GLU A 870 -0.10 -2.78 -37.16
N THR A 871 -0.15 -3.30 -38.37
CA THR A 871 1.04 -3.78 -39.07
C THR A 871 2.11 -2.69 -39.23
N PHE A 872 1.68 -1.46 -39.50
CA PHE A 872 2.59 -0.31 -39.57
C PHE A 872 3.21 0.01 -38.20
N TYR A 873 2.40 0.07 -37.13
CA TYR A 873 2.89 0.34 -35.78
C TYR A 873 3.83 -0.78 -35.28
N GLU A 874 3.47 -2.05 -35.49
CA GLU A 874 4.29 -3.21 -35.11
C GLU A 874 5.68 -3.18 -35.79
N ASN A 875 5.72 -2.93 -37.12
CA ASN A 875 6.97 -2.83 -37.85
C ASN A 875 7.87 -1.67 -37.39
N ASN A 876 7.33 -0.69 -36.69
CA ASN A 876 8.04 0.47 -36.16
C ASN A 876 8.08 0.47 -34.61
N GLY A 877 7.85 -0.69 -33.96
CA GLY A 877 8.03 -0.89 -32.53
C GLY A 877 7.01 -0.19 -31.67
N TYR A 878 5.81 0.14 -32.18
CA TYR A 878 4.77 0.85 -31.43
C TYR A 878 5.31 2.09 -30.70
N HIS A 879 6.14 2.85 -31.38
CA HIS A 879 6.74 4.06 -30.84
C HIS A 879 5.88 5.28 -31.18
N PHE A 880 5.29 5.88 -30.14
CA PHE A 880 4.45 7.08 -30.27
C PHE A 880 5.03 8.23 -29.45
N VAL A 881 4.80 9.46 -29.89
CA VAL A 881 5.10 10.67 -29.14
C VAL A 881 3.87 11.56 -29.11
N THR A 882 3.54 12.05 -27.93
CA THR A 882 2.39 12.94 -27.72
C THR A 882 2.67 13.88 -26.53
N TYR A 883 1.64 14.46 -25.95
CA TYR A 883 1.75 15.27 -24.75
C TYR A 883 0.49 15.13 -23.91
N MET A 884 0.61 15.38 -22.63
CA MET A 884 -0.52 15.65 -21.76
C MET A 884 -0.66 17.16 -21.56
N LYS A 885 -1.87 17.63 -21.28
CA LYS A 885 -2.18 19.04 -21.08
C LYS A 885 -3.19 19.21 -19.97
N TRP A 886 -3.02 20.22 -19.14
CA TRP A 886 -3.92 20.56 -18.05
C TRP A 886 -4.38 22.02 -18.14
N ASP A 887 -5.44 22.34 -17.41
CA ASP A 887 -6.03 23.68 -17.40
C ASP A 887 -5.17 24.63 -16.56
N SER A 888 -5.02 25.87 -17.04
CA SER A 888 -4.25 26.96 -16.39
C SER A 888 -4.93 27.52 -15.15
#